data_41f640a73cb2d5e1976a3d39abe5cd17
#
_entry.id   41f640a73cb2d5e1976a3d39abe5cd17
#
_cell.length_a   1.000
_cell.length_b   1.000
_cell.length_c   1.000
_cell.angle_alpha   90.00
_cell.angle_beta   90.00
_cell.angle_gamma   90.00
#
_symmetry.space_group_name_H-M   'P 1'
#
loop_
_entity.id
_entity.type
_entity.pdbx_description
1 polymer ?
#
loop_
_entity_poly.entity_id
_entity_poly.type
_entity_poly.pdbx_seq_one_letter_code
_entity_poly.pdbx_strand_id
1 'polypeptide(L)'
;MANYRIIQNSFVGGIVSPLAEGGVGLAGYNQSLSIAENALYGPGYGVSKRHGTKYQTSFNDTVIRIVPIVFNNESLAIAIVDSNPGTKFYICRIEKQAPISSFSLASPAYAEYELAKEAVISLPVETPILGEDATELDIQCVDDKLYIVHRNIHPKVMTISYTDGVYSLSSASDVGFVTSTTSENKKTEAYTFDKKEDYPAHQLFYQGRWLLFSTKNNPSAVFYSRSYSVETDSYRYNDFTYSQQEKRLDNTDWQYISLADLGGMYINSSMNDADIRWVIQHQGAMILATGRAIYSDKGNTITSTTDSPLSLTKIIDTGAAANLVATMNSYIFFVGTDKRTVRVLLYNSQSYTYTQAIISSSVAHRINRDIKEIAVTNGIMPLVWIRTENYELLYCYFEQAQIMAWSRFTFESSSYAACIASIQGGTDGICSLAMYVRRPGIMHHAVESFDIISPDEVWMYPQVDSARIYINNGSSDSADIPNYDLSPDNKPRSRHISQNVTGAPDHLSFQLSVTDTMQSNKVYFGGANYLFLGYGYNLAICTLRQELPANGTSQSNLKAIKTISLRLYNAYGGKISTRSADVDKRLFSAYSDKVEDFIREDELKEILYQQYNVQQYAKPHELYTGDKVTPLITNSVADDRVLIVSSYGYPFLISALIINYIYSEV
;
A
#
# COMPACT_ATOMS: atom_id res chain seq x y z
N MET A 1 -31.56 -4.06 39.05
CA MET A 1 -30.63 -4.32 37.94
C MET A 1 -31.37 -4.17 36.62
N ALA A 2 -31.01 -3.20 35.86
CA ALA A 2 -31.58 -2.99 34.52
C ALA A 2 -30.79 -3.77 33.45
N ASN A 3 -31.51 -4.28 32.47
CA ASN A 3 -30.87 -4.93 31.28
C ASN A 3 -30.78 -3.91 30.16
N TYR A 4 -29.59 -3.68 29.65
CA TYR A 4 -29.37 -2.80 28.51
C TYR A 4 -28.78 -3.61 27.33
N ARG A 5 -29.17 -3.19 26.14
CA ARG A 5 -28.71 -3.81 24.91
C ARG A 5 -28.11 -2.74 24.02
N ILE A 6 -26.85 -2.90 23.63
CA ILE A 6 -26.15 -2.01 22.71
C ILE A 6 -25.87 -2.78 21.41
N ILE A 7 -26.01 -2.09 20.28
CA ILE A 7 -25.70 -2.63 18.96
C ILE A 7 -24.64 -1.74 18.33
N GLN A 8 -23.49 -2.33 17.98
CA GLN A 8 -22.49 -1.73 17.11
C GLN A 8 -22.60 -2.42 15.75
N ASN A 9 -23.17 -1.71 14.78
CA ASN A 9 -23.43 -2.21 13.42
C ASN A 9 -22.58 -1.50 12.37
N SER A 10 -21.63 -0.68 12.80
CA SER A 10 -20.66 -0.01 11.94
C SER A 10 -19.33 0.07 12.68
N PHE A 11 -18.25 -0.04 11.92
CA PHE A 11 -16.87 -0.03 12.43
C PHE A 11 -16.00 0.98 11.67
N VAL A 12 -16.64 1.86 10.88
CA VAL A 12 -15.96 2.83 10.01
C VAL A 12 -15.26 3.98 10.76
N GLY A 13 -15.31 4.00 12.07
CA GLY A 13 -14.47 4.86 12.90
C GLY A 13 -13.03 4.39 13.01
N GLY A 14 -12.78 3.09 12.74
CA GLY A 14 -11.44 2.50 12.81
C GLY A 14 -10.77 2.65 14.18
N ILE A 15 -9.44 2.60 14.21
CA ILE A 15 -8.66 2.80 15.45
C ILE A 15 -8.74 4.25 15.88
N VAL A 16 -8.96 4.45 17.18
CA VAL A 16 -8.87 5.77 17.83
C VAL A 16 -7.82 5.78 18.92
N SER A 17 -7.30 6.97 19.20
CA SER A 17 -6.34 7.17 20.29
C SER A 17 -6.93 6.79 21.64
N PRO A 18 -6.17 6.14 22.54
CA PRO A 18 -6.58 5.91 23.91
C PRO A 18 -6.98 7.19 24.65
N LEU A 19 -6.47 8.35 24.22
CA LEU A 19 -6.88 9.65 24.79
C LEU A 19 -8.31 10.05 24.42
N ALA A 20 -8.87 9.45 23.37
CA ALA A 20 -10.26 9.65 22.97
C ALA A 20 -11.22 8.69 23.71
N GLU A 21 -10.69 7.74 24.48
CA GLU A 21 -11.50 6.82 25.25
C GLU A 21 -12.32 7.57 26.32
N GLY A 22 -13.60 7.28 26.40
CA GLY A 22 -14.53 8.06 27.23
C GLY A 22 -15.11 9.30 26.57
N GLY A 23 -14.63 9.68 25.41
CA GLY A 23 -15.15 10.80 24.61
C GLY A 23 -16.44 10.45 23.87
N VAL A 24 -17.46 9.95 24.55
CA VAL A 24 -18.73 9.46 23.98
C VAL A 24 -19.51 10.50 23.17
N GLY A 25 -19.22 11.78 23.38
CA GLY A 25 -19.75 12.89 22.57
C GLY A 25 -19.03 13.11 21.25
N LEU A 26 -17.92 12.41 20.99
CA LEU A 26 -17.22 12.50 19.74
C LEU A 26 -18.00 11.80 18.63
N ALA A 27 -18.11 12.46 17.49
CA ALA A 27 -18.77 11.87 16.33
C ALA A 27 -18.06 10.55 15.94
N GLY A 28 -18.83 9.48 15.75
CA GLY A 28 -18.30 8.16 15.39
C GLY A 28 -17.70 7.34 16.52
N TYR A 29 -17.75 7.78 17.80
CA TYR A 29 -17.22 7.02 18.93
C TYR A 29 -17.73 5.57 18.96
N ASN A 30 -19.04 5.38 18.84
CA ASN A 30 -19.67 4.05 18.87
C ASN A 30 -19.39 3.21 17.60
N GLN A 31 -18.72 3.78 16.61
CA GLN A 31 -18.29 3.09 15.38
C GLN A 31 -16.79 2.84 15.37
N SER A 32 -16.10 3.22 16.45
CA SER A 32 -14.65 3.15 16.58
C SER A 32 -14.21 1.94 17.40
N LEU A 33 -12.91 1.64 17.29
CA LEU A 33 -12.25 0.52 17.95
C LEU A 33 -11.01 1.02 18.68
N SER A 34 -10.69 0.38 19.82
CA SER A 34 -9.40 0.60 20.50
C SER A 34 -8.27 -0.18 19.84
N ILE A 35 -8.58 -1.35 19.26
CA ILE A 35 -7.65 -2.18 18.47
C ILE A 35 -8.36 -2.59 17.20
N ALA A 36 -7.63 -2.51 16.08
CA ALA A 36 -8.02 -3.10 14.82
C ALA A 36 -6.78 -3.53 14.05
N GLU A 37 -6.60 -4.83 13.90
CA GLU A 37 -5.51 -5.45 13.16
C GLU A 37 -6.08 -6.33 12.07
N ASN A 38 -5.60 -6.17 10.84
CA ASN A 38 -6.04 -6.91 9.67
C ASN A 38 -7.56 -6.81 9.41
N ALA A 39 -8.15 -5.65 9.75
CA ALA A 39 -9.57 -5.37 9.69
C ALA A 39 -9.90 -4.50 8.47
N LEU A 40 -10.68 -5.01 7.52
CA LEU A 40 -11.23 -4.24 6.41
C LEU A 40 -12.60 -3.69 6.79
N TYR A 41 -12.85 -2.45 6.40
CA TYR A 41 -14.09 -1.75 6.66
C TYR A 41 -14.82 -1.42 5.36
N GLY A 42 -16.13 -1.25 5.44
CA GLY A 42 -16.91 -0.72 4.34
C GLY A 42 -18.29 -0.27 4.83
N PRO A 43 -18.87 0.79 4.24
CA PRO A 43 -20.21 1.22 4.57
C PRO A 43 -21.18 0.06 4.30
N GLY A 44 -21.89 -0.38 5.34
CA GLY A 44 -22.85 -1.48 5.26
C GLY A 44 -22.27 -2.90 5.32
N TYR A 45 -20.95 -3.07 5.31
CA TYR A 45 -20.31 -4.39 5.37
C TYR A 45 -19.87 -4.82 6.76
N GLY A 46 -19.87 -3.91 7.73
CA GLY A 46 -19.34 -4.18 9.06
C GLY A 46 -17.81 -4.19 9.07
N VAL A 47 -17.20 -5.21 9.69
CA VAL A 47 -15.77 -5.44 9.70
C VAL A 47 -15.44 -6.84 9.25
N SER A 48 -14.54 -6.97 8.27
CA SER A 48 -14.07 -8.23 7.73
C SER A 48 -12.59 -8.42 8.05
N LYS A 49 -12.19 -9.66 8.30
CA LYS A 49 -10.79 -10.04 8.22
C LYS A 49 -10.33 -9.85 6.77
N ARG A 50 -9.14 -9.25 6.55
CA ARG A 50 -8.57 -9.18 5.21
C ARG A 50 -8.31 -10.57 4.63
N HIS A 51 -8.19 -10.69 3.33
CA HIS A 51 -7.61 -11.88 2.70
C HIS A 51 -6.08 -11.85 2.83
N GLY A 52 -5.43 -12.94 2.45
CA GLY A 52 -3.97 -13.03 2.44
C GLY A 52 -3.32 -12.29 1.29
N THR A 53 -2.01 -12.14 1.36
CA THR A 53 -1.20 -11.64 0.26
C THR A 53 -0.88 -12.75 -0.73
N LYS A 54 -0.73 -12.39 -2.01
CA LYS A 54 -0.27 -13.30 -3.05
C LYS A 54 1.25 -13.22 -3.16
N TYR A 55 1.93 -14.37 -3.18
CA TYR A 55 3.34 -14.46 -3.52
C TYR A 55 3.55 -14.09 -4.99
N GLN A 56 4.51 -13.23 -5.27
CA GLN A 56 4.88 -12.86 -6.63
C GLN A 56 6.26 -13.42 -7.01
N THR A 57 7.28 -13.10 -6.23
CA THR A 57 8.65 -13.54 -6.48
C THR A 57 9.50 -13.41 -5.22
N SER A 58 10.67 -14.01 -5.20
CA SER A 58 11.62 -13.92 -4.09
C SER A 58 12.98 -13.42 -4.55
N PHE A 59 13.72 -12.80 -3.63
CA PHE A 59 15.06 -12.28 -3.84
C PHE A 59 16.00 -12.81 -2.77
N ASN A 60 17.23 -13.14 -3.19
CA ASN A 60 18.30 -13.51 -2.25
C ASN A 60 18.89 -12.29 -1.55
N ASP A 61 18.93 -11.17 -2.27
CA ASP A 61 19.44 -9.88 -1.80
C ASP A 61 18.30 -8.99 -1.30
N THR A 62 18.62 -7.94 -0.56
CA THR A 62 17.61 -7.03 0.01
C THR A 62 17.03 -6.11 -1.04
N VAL A 63 15.72 -6.18 -1.25
CA VAL A 63 14.97 -5.15 -2.01
C VAL A 63 14.86 -3.90 -1.13
N ILE A 64 15.37 -2.79 -1.65
CA ILE A 64 15.36 -1.50 -0.94
C ILE A 64 14.19 -0.61 -1.37
N ARG A 65 13.67 -0.83 -2.57
CA ARG A 65 12.55 -0.06 -3.10
C ARG A 65 11.80 -0.83 -4.19
N ILE A 66 10.50 -0.61 -4.26
CA ILE A 66 9.63 -1.03 -5.38
C ILE A 66 9.09 0.22 -6.05
N VAL A 67 9.20 0.32 -7.38
CA VAL A 67 8.70 1.44 -8.17
C VAL A 67 7.64 0.92 -9.15
N PRO A 68 6.38 1.40 -9.06
CA PRO A 68 5.34 1.01 -9.99
C PRO A 68 5.60 1.64 -11.37
N ILE A 69 5.37 0.90 -12.42
CA ILE A 69 5.40 1.39 -13.80
C ILE A 69 4.25 0.80 -14.60
N VAL A 70 3.86 1.49 -15.66
CA VAL A 70 2.93 0.99 -16.68
C VAL A 70 3.67 0.95 -17.99
N PHE A 71 3.71 -0.22 -18.62
CA PHE A 71 4.33 -0.39 -19.92
C PHE A 71 3.51 -1.39 -20.75
N ASN A 72 3.25 -1.07 -22.02
CA ASN A 72 2.37 -1.84 -22.90
C ASN A 72 1.00 -2.15 -22.30
N ASN A 73 0.43 -1.21 -21.56
CA ASN A 73 -0.84 -1.33 -20.83
C ASN A 73 -0.86 -2.41 -19.73
N GLU A 74 0.27 -2.98 -19.37
CA GLU A 74 0.43 -3.87 -18.23
C GLU A 74 1.00 -3.11 -17.03
N SER A 75 0.52 -3.47 -15.84
CA SER A 75 1.02 -2.95 -14.56
C SER A 75 2.22 -3.78 -14.11
N LEU A 76 3.37 -3.13 -14.07
CA LEU A 76 4.64 -3.73 -13.70
C LEU A 76 5.25 -3.03 -12.49
N ALA A 77 6.26 -3.64 -11.91
CA ALA A 77 7.07 -3.04 -10.85
C ALA A 77 8.55 -3.19 -11.16
N ILE A 78 9.32 -2.16 -10.85
CA ILE A 78 10.78 -2.25 -10.78
C ILE A 78 11.18 -2.52 -9.34
N ALA A 79 11.76 -3.67 -9.07
CA ALA A 79 12.41 -3.95 -7.80
C ALA A 79 13.86 -3.50 -7.85
N ILE A 80 14.25 -2.61 -6.94
CA ILE A 80 15.63 -2.13 -6.78
C ILE A 80 16.24 -2.89 -5.62
N VAL A 81 17.28 -3.64 -5.92
CA VAL A 81 17.94 -4.56 -4.99
C VAL A 81 19.33 -4.02 -4.65
N ASP A 82 19.65 -3.99 -3.36
CA ASP A 82 20.98 -3.60 -2.89
C ASP A 82 22.01 -4.66 -3.31
N SER A 83 23.10 -4.20 -3.91
CA SER A 83 24.17 -5.05 -4.41
C SER A 83 25.50 -4.29 -4.28
N ASN A 84 26.52 -4.92 -3.77
CA ASN A 84 27.82 -4.27 -3.61
C ASN A 84 28.76 -4.67 -4.75
N PRO A 85 29.28 -3.72 -5.59
CA PRO A 85 29.04 -2.29 -5.57
C PRO A 85 27.85 -1.88 -6.45
N GLY A 86 26.90 -1.07 -5.90
CA GLY A 86 25.78 -0.52 -6.66
C GLY A 86 24.45 -1.23 -6.42
N THR A 87 23.52 -1.13 -7.35
CA THR A 87 22.19 -1.72 -7.27
C THR A 87 21.85 -2.54 -8.49
N LYS A 88 20.95 -3.50 -8.31
CA LYS A 88 20.35 -4.29 -9.39
C LYS A 88 18.89 -3.89 -9.57
N PHE A 89 18.49 -3.71 -10.82
CA PHE A 89 17.12 -3.43 -11.21
C PHE A 89 16.48 -4.67 -11.84
N TYR A 90 15.30 -5.02 -11.39
CA TYR A 90 14.52 -6.14 -11.91
C TYR A 90 13.14 -5.67 -12.32
N ILE A 91 12.64 -6.13 -13.46
CA ILE A 91 11.22 -5.96 -13.79
C ILE A 91 10.45 -7.15 -13.20
N CYS A 92 9.45 -6.83 -12.40
CA CYS A 92 8.54 -7.80 -11.83
C CYS A 92 7.14 -7.59 -12.42
N ARG A 93 6.51 -8.65 -12.90
CA ARG A 93 5.08 -8.66 -13.21
C ARG A 93 4.32 -8.89 -11.92
N ILE A 94 3.32 -8.05 -11.66
CA ILE A 94 2.44 -8.22 -10.52
C ILE A 94 1.13 -8.81 -11.03
N GLU A 95 0.77 -9.99 -10.54
CA GLU A 95 -0.44 -10.70 -10.96
C GLU A 95 -1.53 -10.61 -9.90
N LYS A 96 -2.78 -10.46 -10.32
CA LYS A 96 -3.94 -10.53 -9.45
C LYS A 96 -4.06 -11.87 -8.75
N GLN A 97 -4.56 -11.85 -7.53
CA GLN A 97 -5.02 -13.03 -6.83
C GLN A 97 -6.37 -13.47 -7.41
N ALA A 98 -6.48 -14.75 -7.76
CA ALA A 98 -7.72 -15.31 -8.27
C ALA A 98 -8.59 -15.82 -7.11
N PRO A 99 -9.93 -15.68 -7.18
CA PRO A 99 -10.83 -16.25 -6.20
C PRO A 99 -10.82 -17.79 -6.29
N ILE A 100 -11.05 -18.44 -5.17
CA ILE A 100 -11.06 -19.92 -5.08
C ILE A 100 -12.07 -20.55 -6.06
N SER A 101 -13.19 -19.86 -6.29
CA SER A 101 -14.24 -20.33 -7.24
C SER A 101 -13.82 -20.36 -8.71
N SER A 102 -12.73 -19.68 -9.08
CA SER A 102 -12.23 -19.67 -10.46
C SER A 102 -11.41 -20.90 -10.83
N PHE A 103 -11.03 -21.74 -9.86
CA PHE A 103 -10.24 -22.94 -10.11
C PHE A 103 -11.12 -24.11 -10.53
N SER A 104 -10.83 -24.71 -11.67
CA SER A 104 -11.54 -25.87 -12.22
C SER A 104 -10.56 -26.98 -12.58
N LEU A 105 -10.79 -28.19 -12.05
CA LEU A 105 -10.00 -29.38 -12.39
C LEU A 105 -10.18 -29.83 -13.85
N ALA A 106 -11.23 -29.34 -14.53
CA ALA A 106 -11.57 -29.78 -15.89
C ALA A 106 -10.83 -29.01 -17.00
N SER A 107 -10.08 -27.98 -16.70
CA SER A 107 -9.41 -27.17 -17.72
C SER A 107 -7.91 -27.51 -17.80
N PRO A 108 -7.42 -28.06 -18.91
CA PRO A 108 -6.00 -28.35 -19.09
C PRO A 108 -5.11 -27.08 -19.08
N ALA A 109 -5.69 -25.89 -19.27
CA ALA A 109 -4.97 -24.62 -19.13
C ALA A 109 -4.55 -24.33 -17.68
N TYR A 110 -5.14 -24.98 -16.69
CA TYR A 110 -4.78 -24.83 -15.28
C TYR A 110 -3.68 -25.78 -14.79
N ALA A 111 -3.35 -26.80 -15.55
CA ALA A 111 -2.14 -27.61 -15.28
C ALA A 111 -0.84 -26.79 -15.37
N GLU A 112 -0.87 -25.60 -16.01
CA GLU A 112 0.22 -24.65 -16.07
C GLU A 112 0.32 -23.68 -14.86
N TYR A 113 -0.72 -23.61 -14.00
CA TYR A 113 -0.62 -22.94 -12.69
C TYR A 113 0.08 -23.82 -11.64
N GLU A 114 0.70 -24.88 -12.07
CA GLU A 114 1.35 -25.92 -11.28
C GLU A 114 2.53 -25.46 -10.43
N LEU A 115 2.98 -24.35 -10.55
CA LEU A 115 4.00 -23.70 -9.72
C LEU A 115 3.69 -22.24 -9.93
N ALA A 116 3.49 -21.51 -8.89
CA ALA A 116 3.50 -20.08 -9.01
C ALA A 116 4.60 -19.72 -10.02
N LYS A 117 4.20 -19.43 -11.27
CA LYS A 117 5.16 -18.89 -12.22
C LYS A 117 5.75 -17.72 -11.49
N GLU A 118 7.01 -17.83 -11.08
CA GLU A 118 7.69 -16.68 -10.51
C GLU A 118 7.41 -15.54 -11.49
N ALA A 119 6.91 -14.44 -10.96
CA ALA A 119 6.65 -13.26 -11.79
C ALA A 119 7.87 -13.09 -12.69
N VAL A 120 7.68 -13.09 -14.00
CA VAL A 120 8.80 -13.15 -14.95
C VAL A 120 9.77 -12.04 -14.58
N ILE A 121 10.85 -12.44 -13.94
CA ILE A 121 11.92 -11.51 -13.57
C ILE A 121 12.83 -11.44 -14.76
N SER A 122 13.01 -10.24 -15.32
CA SER A 122 14.05 -10.02 -16.29
C SER A 122 15.42 -10.25 -15.64
N LEU A 123 16.41 -10.61 -16.42
CA LEU A 123 17.80 -10.65 -15.93
C LEU A 123 18.15 -9.34 -15.23
N PRO A 124 18.82 -9.39 -14.06
CA PRO A 124 19.17 -8.20 -13.33
C PRO A 124 20.08 -7.30 -14.15
N VAL A 125 19.80 -6.01 -14.15
CA VAL A 125 20.70 -5.01 -14.72
C VAL A 125 21.42 -4.33 -13.57
N GLU A 126 22.74 -4.49 -13.54
CA GLU A 126 23.59 -3.80 -12.56
C GLU A 126 23.75 -2.34 -12.93
N THR A 127 23.69 -1.47 -11.92
CA THR A 127 23.89 -0.04 -12.09
C THR A 127 24.91 0.47 -11.09
N PRO A 128 25.66 1.54 -11.41
CA PRO A 128 26.61 2.16 -10.48
C PRO A 128 25.94 3.06 -9.43
N ILE A 129 24.61 2.97 -9.25
CA ILE A 129 23.86 3.74 -8.27
C ILE A 129 24.04 3.09 -6.89
N LEU A 130 24.48 3.85 -5.89
CA LEU A 130 24.65 3.35 -4.53
C LEU A 130 23.31 3.12 -3.84
N GLY A 131 23.22 2.13 -2.95
CA GLY A 131 21.99 1.77 -2.28
C GLY A 131 21.34 2.89 -1.48
N GLU A 132 22.16 3.76 -0.84
CA GLU A 132 21.69 4.94 -0.13
C GLU A 132 20.99 5.97 -1.03
N ASP A 133 21.52 6.21 -2.24
CA ASP A 133 20.93 7.10 -3.23
C ASP A 133 19.70 6.45 -3.89
N ALA A 134 19.69 5.12 -4.04
CA ALA A 134 18.61 4.39 -4.69
C ALA A 134 17.27 4.46 -3.94
N THR A 135 17.28 4.72 -2.64
CA THR A 135 16.06 4.90 -1.84
C THR A 135 15.31 6.19 -2.16
N GLU A 136 15.99 7.21 -2.69
CA GLU A 136 15.43 8.54 -2.95
C GLU A 136 15.33 8.88 -4.44
N LEU A 137 15.62 7.93 -5.35
CA LEU A 137 15.51 8.15 -6.80
C LEU A 137 14.10 8.60 -7.18
N ASP A 138 14.02 9.62 -8.02
CA ASP A 138 12.78 9.94 -8.74
C ASP A 138 12.82 9.22 -10.10
N ILE A 139 11.89 8.28 -10.30
CA ILE A 139 11.84 7.42 -11.46
C ILE A 139 10.49 7.60 -12.15
N GLN A 140 10.51 7.95 -13.43
CA GLN A 140 9.31 8.06 -14.25
C GLN A 140 9.48 7.27 -15.55
N CYS A 141 8.43 6.54 -15.93
CA CYS A 141 8.36 5.81 -17.19
C CYS A 141 7.60 6.65 -18.22
N VAL A 142 8.23 6.90 -19.35
CA VAL A 142 7.61 7.57 -20.48
C VAL A 142 7.95 6.77 -21.74
N ASP A 143 6.92 6.31 -22.44
CA ASP A 143 7.03 5.40 -23.57
C ASP A 143 7.79 4.12 -23.16
N ASP A 144 8.94 3.87 -23.78
CA ASP A 144 9.83 2.73 -23.50
C ASP A 144 11.01 3.09 -22.60
N LYS A 145 11.03 4.30 -22.02
CA LYS A 145 12.17 4.81 -21.26
C LYS A 145 11.85 5.07 -19.82
N LEU A 146 12.74 4.65 -18.95
CA LEU A 146 12.79 5.00 -17.54
C LEU A 146 13.79 6.13 -17.34
N TYR A 147 13.29 7.30 -16.99
CA TYR A 147 14.10 8.45 -16.61
C TYR A 147 14.32 8.44 -15.10
N ILE A 148 15.58 8.59 -14.70
CA ILE A 148 16.01 8.47 -13.30
C ILE A 148 16.76 9.75 -12.93
N VAL A 149 16.29 10.46 -11.91
CA VAL A 149 16.97 11.63 -11.39
C VAL A 149 17.17 11.54 -9.87
N HIS A 150 18.27 12.13 -9.42
CA HIS A 150 18.60 12.30 -8.01
C HIS A 150 19.69 13.35 -7.86
N ARG A 151 19.67 14.14 -6.78
CA ARG A 151 20.62 15.28 -6.59
C ARG A 151 22.10 14.90 -6.52
N ASN A 152 22.46 13.62 -6.35
CA ASN A 152 23.83 13.14 -6.31
C ASN A 152 24.26 12.40 -7.57
N ILE A 153 23.35 12.17 -8.51
CA ILE A 153 23.56 11.31 -9.69
C ILE A 153 23.18 12.10 -10.93
N HIS A 154 24.06 12.08 -11.94
CA HIS A 154 23.70 12.62 -13.26
C HIS A 154 22.42 11.96 -13.75
N PRO A 155 21.46 12.72 -14.32
CA PRO A 155 20.23 12.13 -14.86
C PRO A 155 20.52 10.97 -15.79
N LYS A 156 19.84 9.83 -15.54
CA LYS A 156 20.05 8.58 -16.28
C LYS A 156 18.78 8.15 -17.00
N VAL A 157 18.98 7.35 -18.01
CA VAL A 157 17.90 6.71 -18.77
C VAL A 157 18.19 5.22 -18.95
N MET A 158 17.14 4.40 -18.82
CA MET A 158 17.13 2.99 -19.13
C MET A 158 16.00 2.74 -20.13
N THR A 159 16.17 1.76 -21.02
CA THR A 159 15.13 1.39 -21.99
C THR A 159 14.49 0.07 -21.56
N ILE A 160 13.17 0.02 -21.59
CA ILE A 160 12.38 -1.19 -21.39
C ILE A 160 12.11 -1.76 -22.78
N SER A 161 12.30 -3.05 -22.95
CA SER A 161 11.90 -3.76 -24.16
C SER A 161 11.10 -5.02 -23.81
N TYR A 162 10.22 -5.40 -24.74
CA TYR A 162 9.41 -6.60 -24.65
C TYR A 162 9.57 -7.40 -25.92
N THR A 163 10.13 -8.59 -25.80
CA THR A 163 10.41 -9.48 -26.95
C THR A 163 10.08 -10.90 -26.55
N ASP A 164 9.28 -11.58 -27.36
CA ASP A 164 8.91 -13.00 -27.18
C ASP A 164 8.35 -13.35 -25.80
N GLY A 165 7.55 -12.45 -25.21
CA GLY A 165 6.94 -12.66 -23.90
C GLY A 165 7.83 -12.27 -22.72
N VAL A 166 9.03 -11.76 -22.96
CA VAL A 166 10.01 -11.42 -21.92
C VAL A 166 10.26 -9.90 -21.88
N TYR A 167 10.17 -9.32 -20.70
CA TYR A 167 10.60 -7.95 -20.45
C TYR A 167 12.10 -7.90 -20.19
N SER A 168 12.77 -6.87 -20.69
CA SER A 168 14.16 -6.60 -20.38
C SER A 168 14.44 -5.12 -20.16
N LEU A 169 15.51 -4.82 -19.40
CA LEU A 169 16.00 -3.47 -19.14
C LEU A 169 17.38 -3.31 -19.74
N SER A 170 17.65 -2.15 -20.36
CA SER A 170 19.00 -1.77 -20.71
C SER A 170 19.80 -1.35 -19.48
N SER A 171 21.13 -1.30 -19.60
CA SER A 171 21.97 -0.63 -18.59
C SER A 171 21.61 0.85 -18.47
N ALA A 172 21.73 1.41 -17.26
CA ALA A 172 21.53 2.84 -17.05
C ALA A 172 22.64 3.64 -17.72
N SER A 173 22.28 4.50 -18.65
CA SER A 173 23.19 5.43 -19.33
C SER A 173 22.89 6.87 -18.92
N ASP A 174 23.90 7.74 -19.01
CA ASP A 174 23.70 9.16 -18.78
C ASP A 174 22.82 9.75 -19.88
N VAL A 175 21.92 10.68 -19.50
CA VAL A 175 21.11 11.40 -20.48
C VAL A 175 22.03 12.34 -21.26
N GLY A 176 22.08 12.17 -22.59
CA GLY A 176 22.80 13.08 -23.47
C GLY A 176 22.03 14.37 -23.68
N PHE A 177 22.27 15.39 -22.86
CA PHE A 177 21.67 16.71 -23.02
C PHE A 177 22.23 17.44 -24.23
N VAL A 178 21.37 18.22 -24.88
CA VAL A 178 21.81 19.13 -25.96
C VAL A 178 22.74 20.18 -25.37
N THR A 179 23.92 20.31 -25.96
CA THR A 179 24.95 21.24 -25.46
C THR A 179 24.85 22.60 -26.13
N SER A 180 25.36 23.62 -25.45
CA SER A 180 25.53 24.97 -26.04
C SER A 180 26.48 24.90 -27.26
N THR A 181 26.11 25.53 -28.34
CA THR A 181 26.90 25.58 -29.57
C THR A 181 27.09 27.00 -30.07
N THR A 182 28.25 27.29 -30.61
CA THR A 182 28.54 28.55 -31.28
C THR A 182 29.16 28.26 -32.62
N SER A 183 28.47 28.67 -33.70
CA SER A 183 28.98 28.64 -35.05
C SER A 183 29.11 30.10 -35.55
N GLU A 184 29.65 30.25 -36.77
CA GLU A 184 29.87 31.55 -37.37
C GLU A 184 28.58 32.42 -37.42
N ASN A 185 27.42 31.77 -37.66
CA ASN A 185 26.14 32.44 -37.84
C ASN A 185 25.07 32.04 -36.86
N LYS A 186 25.30 31.13 -35.92
CA LYS A 186 24.31 30.63 -34.97
C LYS A 186 24.92 30.37 -33.59
N LYS A 187 24.31 30.86 -32.55
CA LYS A 187 24.67 30.58 -31.17
C LYS A 187 23.44 30.06 -30.43
N THR A 188 23.61 28.92 -29.73
CA THR A 188 22.61 28.37 -28.85
C THR A 188 23.18 28.21 -27.46
N GLU A 189 22.36 28.46 -26.44
CA GLU A 189 22.71 28.25 -25.03
C GLU A 189 21.71 27.31 -24.41
N ALA A 190 22.20 26.27 -23.69
CA ALA A 190 21.39 25.22 -23.09
C ALA A 190 21.89 24.86 -21.69
N TYR A 191 20.98 24.38 -20.82
CA TYR A 191 21.34 23.74 -19.56
C TYR A 191 21.73 22.28 -19.81
N THR A 192 22.87 21.83 -19.25
CA THR A 192 23.42 20.51 -19.53
C THR A 192 23.50 19.60 -18.30
N PHE A 193 23.36 20.15 -17.12
CA PHE A 193 23.41 19.40 -15.85
C PHE A 193 24.67 18.53 -15.67
N ASP A 194 25.81 18.99 -16.15
CA ASP A 194 27.08 18.20 -16.13
C ASP A 194 27.78 18.20 -14.77
N LYS A 195 27.43 19.15 -13.88
CA LYS A 195 28.07 19.29 -12.57
C LYS A 195 27.18 18.76 -11.47
N LYS A 196 27.76 18.13 -10.45
CA LYS A 196 27.02 17.57 -9.32
C LYS A 196 26.11 18.59 -8.62
N GLU A 197 26.51 19.86 -8.58
CA GLU A 197 25.72 20.94 -7.98
C GLU A 197 24.46 21.28 -8.79
N ASP A 198 24.43 20.90 -10.08
CA ASP A 198 23.33 21.16 -11.01
C ASP A 198 22.43 19.94 -11.23
N TYR A 199 22.72 18.80 -10.57
CA TYR A 199 21.86 17.63 -10.70
C TYR A 199 20.50 17.87 -10.06
N PRO A 200 19.38 17.57 -10.77
CA PRO A 200 18.03 17.77 -10.27
C PRO A 200 17.65 16.71 -9.25
N ALA A 201 16.83 17.10 -8.25
CA ALA A 201 16.32 16.18 -7.25
C ALA A 201 15.01 15.50 -7.68
N HIS A 202 14.19 16.15 -8.50
CA HIS A 202 12.87 15.68 -8.91
C HIS A 202 12.64 15.96 -10.39
N GLN A 203 11.67 15.24 -10.95
CA GLN A 203 11.27 15.38 -12.35
C GLN A 203 9.75 15.27 -12.51
N LEU A 204 9.26 15.80 -13.65
CA LEU A 204 7.88 15.64 -14.08
C LEU A 204 7.79 15.79 -15.59
N PHE A 205 7.11 14.86 -16.26
CA PHE A 205 6.72 15.04 -17.65
C PHE A 205 5.36 15.73 -17.69
N TYR A 206 5.35 16.96 -18.20
CA TYR A 206 4.18 17.81 -18.15
C TYR A 206 4.07 18.69 -19.40
N GLN A 207 2.90 18.72 -20.01
CA GLN A 207 2.61 19.50 -21.25
C GLN A 207 3.61 19.26 -22.39
N GLY A 208 4.02 17.98 -22.58
CA GLY A 208 4.95 17.58 -23.63
C GLY A 208 6.39 18.06 -23.41
N ARG A 209 6.75 18.42 -22.20
CA ARG A 209 8.07 18.85 -21.77
C ARG A 209 8.57 17.97 -20.62
N TRP A 210 9.86 17.81 -20.51
CA TRP A 210 10.49 17.26 -19.30
C TRP A 210 10.88 18.43 -18.39
N LEU A 211 10.35 18.41 -17.17
CA LEU A 211 10.64 19.38 -16.13
C LEU A 211 11.58 18.74 -15.11
N LEU A 212 12.64 19.48 -14.73
CA LEU A 212 13.62 19.09 -13.73
C LEU A 212 13.60 20.13 -12.60
N PHE A 213 13.67 19.65 -11.36
CA PHE A 213 13.44 20.51 -10.20
C PHE A 213 14.55 20.40 -9.17
N SER A 214 14.81 21.52 -8.48
CA SER A 214 15.61 21.59 -7.27
C SER A 214 17.03 21.05 -7.44
N THR A 215 17.91 21.88 -7.94
CA THR A 215 19.35 21.59 -7.90
C THR A 215 19.97 22.15 -6.64
N LYS A 216 21.18 21.74 -6.31
CA LYS A 216 21.89 22.28 -5.13
C LYS A 216 22.18 23.78 -5.28
N ASN A 217 22.52 24.24 -6.51
CA ASN A 217 22.74 25.64 -6.80
C ASN A 217 21.45 26.47 -6.82
N ASN A 218 20.34 25.86 -7.25
CA ASN A 218 19.04 26.52 -7.38
C ASN A 218 17.94 25.64 -6.79
N PRO A 219 17.77 25.59 -5.45
CA PRO A 219 16.84 24.65 -4.79
C PRO A 219 15.36 24.91 -5.09
N SER A 220 15.00 26.12 -5.49
CA SER A 220 13.63 26.49 -5.86
C SER A 220 13.41 26.59 -7.36
N ALA A 221 14.38 26.20 -8.19
CA ALA A 221 14.29 26.33 -9.63
C ALA A 221 13.51 25.17 -10.27
N VAL A 222 12.81 25.52 -11.34
CA VAL A 222 12.16 24.61 -12.28
C VAL A 222 12.79 24.82 -13.65
N PHE A 223 13.48 23.81 -14.15
CA PHE A 223 14.00 23.77 -15.50
C PHE A 223 13.02 23.03 -16.39
N TYR A 224 12.81 23.49 -17.63
CA TYR A 224 11.90 22.86 -18.57
C TYR A 224 12.54 22.71 -19.94
N SER A 225 12.38 21.53 -20.55
CA SER A 225 12.88 21.23 -21.89
C SER A 225 12.06 21.96 -22.96
N ARG A 226 12.54 21.91 -24.19
CA ARG A 226 11.75 22.29 -25.36
C ARG A 226 10.52 21.37 -25.49
N SER A 227 9.48 21.87 -26.13
CA SER A 227 8.27 21.12 -26.43
C SER A 227 8.46 20.14 -27.59
N TYR A 228 7.42 19.37 -27.91
CA TYR A 228 7.33 18.54 -29.08
C TYR A 228 7.65 19.31 -30.37
N SER A 229 8.41 18.69 -31.28
CA SER A 229 8.74 19.24 -32.59
C SER A 229 7.88 18.61 -33.66
N VAL A 230 7.08 19.43 -34.32
CA VAL A 230 6.29 18.98 -35.49
C VAL A 230 7.19 18.63 -36.68
N GLU A 231 8.35 19.30 -36.81
CA GLU A 231 9.28 19.06 -37.93
C GLU A 231 9.95 17.70 -37.86
N THR A 232 10.28 17.23 -36.65
CA THR A 232 10.95 15.95 -36.41
C THR A 232 10.02 14.87 -35.91
N ASP A 233 8.74 15.19 -35.72
CA ASP A 233 7.71 14.31 -35.16
C ASP A 233 8.16 13.63 -33.85
N SER A 234 8.77 14.40 -32.94
CA SER A 234 9.36 13.87 -31.73
C SER A 234 9.36 14.83 -30.56
N TYR A 235 9.34 14.28 -29.36
CA TYR A 235 9.57 15.01 -28.12
C TYR A 235 11.07 15.27 -27.93
N ARG A 236 11.39 16.47 -27.46
CA ARG A 236 12.77 16.94 -27.24
C ARG A 236 13.07 17.03 -25.75
N TYR A 237 12.88 15.92 -25.03
CA TYR A 237 13.04 15.88 -23.57
C TYR A 237 14.46 16.18 -23.08
N ASN A 238 15.49 15.89 -23.89
CA ASN A 238 16.88 16.18 -23.56
C ASN A 238 17.37 17.56 -24.04
N ASP A 239 16.50 18.38 -24.62
CA ASP A 239 16.85 19.70 -25.17
C ASP A 239 16.36 20.82 -24.24
N PHE A 240 17.27 21.34 -23.43
CA PHE A 240 17.05 22.48 -22.50
C PHE A 240 17.62 23.78 -23.05
N THR A 241 17.59 23.97 -24.37
CA THR A 241 18.03 25.21 -25.02
C THR A 241 17.10 26.36 -24.65
N TYR A 242 17.64 27.37 -23.98
CA TYR A 242 16.89 28.55 -23.51
C TYR A 242 17.16 29.83 -24.33
N SER A 243 18.19 29.85 -25.16
CA SER A 243 18.54 31.00 -25.98
C SER A 243 19.03 30.55 -27.34
N GLN A 244 18.53 31.19 -28.39
CA GLN A 244 19.00 31.02 -29.74
C GLN A 244 19.19 32.38 -30.39
N GLN A 245 20.39 32.62 -30.96
CA GLN A 245 20.76 33.83 -31.65
C GLN A 245 21.28 33.50 -33.06
N GLU A 246 20.95 34.29 -34.05
CA GLU A 246 21.45 34.15 -35.42
C GLU A 246 21.97 35.50 -35.91
N LYS A 247 23.02 35.48 -36.77
CA LYS A 247 23.47 36.65 -37.52
C LYS A 247 22.72 36.70 -38.81
N ARG A 248 22.20 37.89 -39.20
CA ARG A 248 21.71 38.11 -40.54
C ARG A 248 22.87 38.22 -41.49
N LEU A 249 22.66 37.78 -42.76
CA LEU A 249 23.67 37.71 -43.78
C LEU A 249 24.39 39.06 -44.08
N ASP A 250 23.78 40.16 -43.69
CA ASP A 250 24.24 41.54 -43.93
C ASP A 250 24.53 42.34 -42.62
N ASN A 251 24.46 41.67 -41.47
CA ASN A 251 24.71 42.31 -40.19
C ASN A 251 25.65 41.46 -39.33
N THR A 252 26.63 42.08 -38.69
CA THR A 252 27.56 41.43 -37.77
C THR A 252 26.97 41.20 -36.42
N ASP A 253 25.83 41.79 -36.07
CA ASP A 253 25.22 41.73 -34.77
C ASP A 253 24.36 40.46 -34.60
N TRP A 254 24.47 39.83 -33.40
CA TRP A 254 23.65 38.72 -33.00
C TRP A 254 22.21 39.17 -32.71
N GLN A 255 21.22 38.51 -33.31
CA GLN A 255 19.81 38.78 -33.08
C GLN A 255 19.17 37.55 -32.42
N TYR A 256 18.42 37.77 -31.34
CA TYR A 256 17.62 36.74 -30.71
C TYR A 256 16.50 36.28 -31.63
N ILE A 257 16.37 34.99 -31.74
CA ILE A 257 15.22 34.36 -32.39
C ILE A 257 14.24 33.99 -31.31
N SER A 258 13.06 34.58 -31.37
CA SER A 258 11.93 34.21 -30.51
C SER A 258 11.33 32.92 -31.05
N LEU A 259 11.77 31.77 -30.48
CA LEU A 259 11.12 30.50 -30.74
C LEU A 259 10.12 30.22 -29.64
N ALA A 260 8.87 29.99 -29.99
CA ALA A 260 7.77 29.73 -29.07
C ALA A 260 7.95 28.43 -28.26
N ASP A 261 8.92 27.62 -28.58
CA ASP A 261 9.14 26.28 -28.01
C ASP A 261 10.44 26.14 -27.23
N LEU A 262 11.18 27.21 -26.96
CA LEU A 262 12.41 27.17 -26.17
C LEU A 262 12.17 26.57 -24.78
N GLY A 263 13.21 25.91 -24.27
CA GLY A 263 13.34 25.55 -22.86
C GLY A 263 13.63 26.77 -21.97
N GLY A 264 13.80 26.56 -20.68
CA GLY A 264 14.12 27.65 -19.77
C GLY A 264 14.28 27.22 -18.33
N MET A 265 14.49 28.21 -17.47
CA MET A 265 14.51 28.08 -16.03
C MET A 265 13.59 29.10 -15.40
N TYR A 266 12.81 28.66 -14.43
CA TYR A 266 11.95 29.53 -13.63
C TYR A 266 12.35 29.45 -12.16
N ILE A 267 12.50 30.60 -11.52
CA ILE A 267 12.74 30.70 -10.07
C ILE A 267 11.61 31.54 -9.48
N ASN A 268 10.86 30.93 -8.56
CA ASN A 268 9.82 31.65 -7.84
C ASN A 268 10.41 32.35 -6.61
N SER A 269 10.52 33.65 -6.66
CA SER A 269 11.04 34.46 -5.53
C SER A 269 10.21 34.30 -4.25
N SER A 270 8.93 33.93 -4.34
CA SER A 270 8.08 33.68 -3.16
C SER A 270 8.43 32.39 -2.41
N MET A 271 9.20 31.49 -3.02
CA MET A 271 9.63 30.22 -2.40
C MET A 271 10.83 30.42 -1.44
N ASN A 272 11.47 31.59 -1.45
CA ASN A 272 12.57 31.93 -0.55
C ASN A 272 13.67 30.83 -0.51
N ASP A 273 14.15 30.39 -1.67
CA ASP A 273 15.16 29.34 -1.84
C ASP A 273 14.85 28.04 -1.11
N ALA A 274 13.58 27.76 -0.85
CA ALA A 274 13.15 26.51 -0.23
C ALA A 274 13.29 25.35 -1.22
N ASP A 275 13.91 24.24 -0.76
CA ASP A 275 13.98 23.01 -1.51
C ASP A 275 12.59 22.51 -1.91
N ILE A 276 12.42 22.16 -3.18
CA ILE A 276 11.26 21.42 -3.63
C ILE A 276 11.38 20.00 -3.10
N ARG A 277 10.32 19.52 -2.45
CA ARG A 277 10.27 18.25 -1.74
C ARG A 277 9.62 17.13 -2.53
N TRP A 278 8.65 17.47 -3.36
CA TRP A 278 8.01 16.60 -4.34
C TRP A 278 7.25 17.42 -5.37
N VAL A 279 7.00 16.82 -6.50
CA VAL A 279 6.20 17.39 -7.58
C VAL A 279 5.30 16.30 -8.16
N ILE A 280 4.07 16.69 -8.51
CA ILE A 280 3.08 15.78 -9.12
C ILE A 280 2.22 16.55 -10.12
N GLN A 281 1.59 15.82 -11.03
CA GLN A 281 0.47 16.33 -11.83
C GLN A 281 -0.85 15.90 -11.18
N HIS A 282 -1.77 16.84 -10.97
CA HIS A 282 -3.07 16.56 -10.39
C HIS A 282 -4.14 17.48 -11.01
N GLN A 283 -5.23 16.90 -11.53
CA GLN A 283 -6.35 17.62 -12.16
C GLN A 283 -5.89 18.61 -13.25
N GLY A 284 -4.93 18.20 -14.08
CA GLY A 284 -4.40 19.01 -15.17
C GLY A 284 -3.44 20.12 -14.75
N ALA A 285 -3.18 20.30 -13.45
CA ALA A 285 -2.23 21.27 -12.93
C ALA A 285 -0.98 20.57 -12.38
N MET A 286 0.15 21.28 -12.44
CA MET A 286 1.36 20.91 -11.72
C MET A 286 1.26 21.42 -10.29
N ILE A 287 1.45 20.50 -9.33
CA ILE A 287 1.49 20.81 -7.90
C ILE A 287 2.88 20.45 -7.38
N LEU A 288 3.49 21.36 -6.67
CA LEU A 288 4.78 21.13 -6.03
C LEU A 288 4.76 21.58 -4.57
N ALA A 289 5.50 20.88 -3.74
CA ALA A 289 5.63 21.19 -2.32
C ALA A 289 7.06 21.53 -1.94
N THR A 290 7.17 22.44 -0.99
CA THR A 290 8.42 22.77 -0.30
C THR A 290 8.30 22.38 1.17
N GLY A 291 9.37 22.57 1.94
CA GLY A 291 9.31 22.44 3.40
C GLY A 291 8.44 23.49 4.10
N ARG A 292 7.83 24.45 3.38
CA ARG A 292 7.06 25.55 3.97
C ARG A 292 5.65 25.66 3.44
N ALA A 293 5.45 25.44 2.13
CA ALA A 293 4.19 25.67 1.47
C ALA A 293 4.02 24.76 0.24
N ILE A 294 2.80 24.69 -0.28
CA ILE A 294 2.46 23.99 -1.51
C ILE A 294 1.99 25.01 -2.55
N TYR A 295 2.42 24.81 -3.78
CA TYR A 295 2.20 25.70 -4.91
C TYR A 295 1.55 24.97 -6.09
N SER A 296 0.84 25.69 -6.94
CA SER A 296 0.26 25.20 -8.19
C SER A 296 0.46 26.20 -9.31
N ASP A 297 0.64 25.70 -10.53
CA ASP A 297 0.59 26.50 -11.77
C ASP A 297 -0.84 26.75 -12.25
N LYS A 298 -1.83 26.18 -11.58
CA LYS A 298 -3.27 26.23 -11.94
C LYS A 298 -3.58 25.70 -13.35
N GLY A 299 -2.71 24.86 -13.90
CA GLY A 299 -2.86 24.30 -15.24
C GLY A 299 -2.59 25.29 -16.38
N ASN A 300 -1.87 26.39 -16.11
CA ASN A 300 -1.48 27.35 -17.13
C ASN A 300 -0.49 26.71 -18.11
N THR A 301 -0.60 27.08 -19.38
CA THR A 301 0.33 26.59 -20.42
C THR A 301 1.71 27.19 -20.21
N ILE A 302 2.73 26.33 -20.22
CA ILE A 302 4.14 26.75 -20.20
C ILE A 302 4.47 27.34 -21.56
N THR A 303 4.72 28.66 -21.62
CA THR A 303 5.11 29.37 -22.83
C THR A 303 6.58 29.77 -22.74
N SER A 304 7.24 29.90 -23.87
CA SER A 304 8.65 30.31 -23.94
C SER A 304 8.82 31.85 -24.00
N THR A 305 7.74 32.61 -23.86
CA THR A 305 7.82 34.08 -23.87
C THR A 305 8.52 34.57 -22.61
N THR A 306 9.40 35.55 -22.78
CA THR A 306 10.32 36.05 -21.76
C THR A 306 9.62 36.68 -20.54
N ASP A 307 8.31 36.91 -20.58
CA ASP A 307 7.62 37.72 -19.58
C ASP A 307 6.93 36.91 -18.45
N SER A 308 6.74 35.62 -18.54
CA SER A 308 6.34 34.71 -17.46
C SER A 308 6.06 33.30 -18.00
N PRO A 309 7.06 32.50 -18.24
CA PRO A 309 6.90 31.18 -18.86
C PRO A 309 6.14 30.19 -17.95
N LEU A 310 6.24 30.38 -16.66
CA LEU A 310 5.60 29.58 -15.63
C LEU A 310 5.16 30.48 -14.48
N SER A 311 3.96 30.31 -13.98
CA SER A 311 3.44 31.05 -12.83
C SER A 311 3.00 30.08 -11.73
N LEU A 312 3.71 30.10 -10.61
CA LEU A 312 3.39 29.28 -9.44
C LEU A 312 2.70 30.13 -8.37
N THR A 313 1.49 29.74 -8.02
CA THR A 313 0.70 30.37 -6.96
C THR A 313 0.70 29.49 -5.72
N LYS A 314 0.95 30.07 -4.55
CA LYS A 314 0.83 29.37 -3.28
C LYS A 314 -0.64 29.02 -3.03
N ILE A 315 -0.90 27.75 -2.75
CA ILE A 315 -2.25 27.23 -2.47
C ILE A 315 -2.46 26.91 -0.99
N ILE A 316 -1.41 26.47 -0.28
CA ILE A 316 -1.48 26.11 1.14
C ILE A 316 -0.19 26.52 1.85
N ASP A 317 -0.33 27.09 3.06
CA ASP A 317 0.77 27.44 3.97
C ASP A 317 1.16 26.27 4.88
N THR A 318 1.41 25.09 4.30
CA THR A 318 1.85 23.91 5.03
C THR A 318 2.94 23.22 4.23
N GLY A 319 4.06 22.97 4.86
CA GLY A 319 5.18 22.29 4.25
C GLY A 319 4.99 20.76 4.27
N ALA A 320 5.76 20.10 3.42
CA ALA A 320 5.73 18.66 3.24
C ALA A 320 7.10 18.00 3.48
N ALA A 321 7.09 16.71 3.82
CA ALA A 321 8.27 15.85 3.82
C ALA A 321 8.67 15.49 2.38
N ALA A 322 9.94 15.15 2.16
CA ALA A 322 10.46 14.80 0.85
C ALA A 322 9.90 13.43 0.38
N ASN A 323 9.55 13.35 -0.90
CA ASN A 323 9.12 12.13 -1.62
C ASN A 323 7.92 11.39 -0.99
N LEU A 324 7.17 12.01 -0.06
CA LEU A 324 6.06 11.39 0.64
C LEU A 324 4.73 11.98 0.19
N VAL A 325 4.32 11.64 -1.03
CA VAL A 325 3.07 12.09 -1.66
C VAL A 325 2.46 10.95 -2.47
N ALA A 326 1.14 10.87 -2.47
CA ALA A 326 0.36 9.95 -3.29
C ALA A 326 -0.97 10.61 -3.70
N THR A 327 -1.51 10.24 -4.85
CA THR A 327 -2.74 10.84 -5.38
C THR A 327 -3.81 9.78 -5.62
N MET A 328 -5.04 10.11 -5.31
CA MET A 328 -6.20 9.27 -5.56
C MET A 328 -7.41 10.14 -5.90
N ASN A 329 -7.89 10.05 -7.13
CA ASN A 329 -9.00 10.88 -7.64
C ASN A 329 -8.74 12.40 -7.45
N SER A 330 -9.60 13.09 -6.69
CA SER A 330 -9.47 14.52 -6.39
C SER A 330 -8.63 14.82 -5.14
N TYR A 331 -7.98 13.80 -4.57
CA TYR A 331 -7.24 13.91 -3.32
C TYR A 331 -5.73 13.79 -3.53
N ILE A 332 -4.98 14.60 -2.82
CA ILE A 332 -3.53 14.49 -2.70
C ILE A 332 -3.22 14.19 -1.24
N PHE A 333 -2.64 13.03 -0.99
CA PHE A 333 -2.17 12.62 0.34
C PHE A 333 -0.69 12.91 0.47
N PHE A 334 -0.29 13.52 1.55
CA PHE A 334 1.12 13.83 1.78
C PHE A 334 1.46 13.79 3.27
N VAL A 335 2.72 13.63 3.56
CA VAL A 335 3.24 13.66 4.93
C VAL A 335 3.77 15.06 5.22
N GLY A 336 3.41 15.61 6.39
CA GLY A 336 3.90 16.90 6.85
C GLY A 336 5.40 16.90 7.13
N THR A 337 5.96 18.09 7.35
CA THR A 337 7.40 18.28 7.66
C THR A 337 7.84 17.59 8.94
N ASP A 338 6.91 17.30 9.85
CA ASP A 338 7.15 16.51 11.07
C ASP A 338 7.37 15.02 10.80
N LYS A 339 7.18 14.57 9.55
CA LYS A 339 7.28 13.19 9.09
C LYS A 339 6.37 12.20 9.80
N ARG A 340 5.39 12.67 10.56
CA ARG A 340 4.47 11.85 11.37
C ARG A 340 3.00 12.14 11.13
N THR A 341 2.69 13.28 10.51
CA THR A 341 1.32 13.69 10.24
C THR A 341 0.96 13.43 8.79
N VAL A 342 -0.05 12.62 8.54
CA VAL A 342 -0.63 12.42 7.20
C VAL A 342 -1.73 13.43 6.99
N ARG A 343 -1.64 14.14 5.87
CA ARG A 343 -2.57 15.20 5.47
C ARG A 343 -3.17 14.87 4.11
N VAL A 344 -4.35 15.40 3.88
CA VAL A 344 -5.02 15.33 2.58
C VAL A 344 -5.31 16.73 2.07
N LEU A 345 -5.05 16.97 0.79
CA LEU A 345 -5.59 18.13 0.06
C LEU A 345 -6.79 17.67 -0.75
N LEU A 346 -7.88 18.37 -0.58
CA LEU A 346 -9.10 18.19 -1.33
C LEU A 346 -9.24 19.31 -2.35
N TYR A 347 -9.28 18.95 -3.62
CA TYR A 347 -9.55 19.91 -4.70
C TYR A 347 -11.06 20.13 -4.83
N ASN A 348 -11.47 21.38 -4.74
CA ASN A 348 -12.84 21.79 -5.01
C ASN A 348 -12.94 22.36 -6.44
N SER A 349 -13.55 21.59 -7.32
CA SER A 349 -13.71 21.97 -8.74
C SER A 349 -14.63 23.17 -8.98
N GLN A 350 -15.53 23.50 -8.04
CA GLN A 350 -16.41 24.66 -8.16
C GLN A 350 -15.72 25.98 -7.84
N SER A 351 -14.83 25.96 -6.83
CA SER A 351 -14.09 27.16 -6.39
C SER A 351 -12.66 27.22 -6.93
N TYR A 352 -12.17 26.16 -7.57
CA TYR A 352 -10.78 26.00 -8.02
C TYR A 352 -9.76 26.17 -6.88
N THR A 353 -10.14 25.75 -5.67
CA THR A 353 -9.32 25.88 -4.46
C THR A 353 -9.02 24.52 -3.83
N TYR A 354 -7.94 24.51 -3.05
CA TYR A 354 -7.59 23.36 -2.23
C TYR A 354 -7.89 23.65 -0.76
N THR A 355 -8.46 22.66 -0.08
CA THR A 355 -8.59 22.65 1.36
C THR A 355 -7.78 21.50 1.93
N GLN A 356 -7.32 21.61 3.18
CA GLN A 356 -6.55 20.54 3.80
C GLN A 356 -7.19 20.03 5.08
N ALA A 357 -6.96 18.75 5.36
CA ALA A 357 -7.31 18.11 6.62
C ALA A 357 -6.19 17.18 7.08
N ILE A 358 -6.11 16.92 8.40
CA ILE A 358 -5.24 15.88 8.97
C ILE A 358 -6.07 14.61 9.09
N ILE A 359 -5.60 13.52 8.48
CA ILE A 359 -6.31 12.24 8.52
C ILE A 359 -5.72 11.25 9.54
N SER A 360 -4.51 11.47 10.03
CA SER A 360 -3.82 10.57 10.96
C SER A 360 -4.00 10.91 12.44
N SER A 361 -4.86 11.88 12.79
CA SER A 361 -5.03 12.32 14.18
C SER A 361 -5.50 11.20 15.11
N SER A 362 -6.39 10.33 14.65
CA SER A 362 -6.92 9.20 15.43
C SER A 362 -5.85 8.13 15.74
N VAL A 363 -4.84 7.99 14.88
CA VAL A 363 -3.75 7.00 15.01
C VAL A 363 -2.40 7.63 15.35
N ALA A 364 -2.37 8.90 15.73
CA ALA A 364 -1.10 9.59 16.06
C ALA A 364 -0.27 8.86 17.13
N HIS A 365 -0.93 8.16 18.07
CA HIS A 365 -0.29 7.34 19.09
C HIS A 365 0.45 6.11 18.53
N ARG A 366 0.07 5.64 17.33
CA ARG A 366 0.74 4.54 16.61
C ARG A 366 1.89 5.04 15.77
N ILE A 367 1.81 6.25 15.23
CA ILE A 367 2.86 6.85 14.39
C ILE A 367 3.93 7.47 15.32
N ASN A 368 4.66 6.61 16.02
CA ASN A 368 5.69 7.01 17.00
C ASN A 368 7.08 7.20 16.36
N ARG A 369 7.24 6.87 15.09
CA ARG A 369 8.44 7.01 14.27
C ARG A 369 8.11 7.71 12.95
N ASP A 370 9.14 8.15 12.24
CA ASP A 370 9.00 8.80 10.95
C ASP A 370 8.32 7.89 9.93
N ILE A 371 7.37 8.42 9.19
CA ILE A 371 6.79 7.76 8.02
C ILE A 371 7.86 7.77 6.92
N LYS A 372 8.13 6.60 6.34
CA LYS A 372 9.12 6.42 5.27
C LYS A 372 8.48 6.24 3.90
N GLU A 373 7.26 5.76 3.84
CA GLU A 373 6.54 5.55 2.58
C GLU A 373 5.06 5.83 2.77
N ILE A 374 4.46 6.34 1.72
CA ILE A 374 3.02 6.52 1.56
C ILE A 374 2.60 5.98 0.20
N ALA A 375 1.51 5.24 0.17
CA ALA A 375 0.92 4.71 -1.06
C ALA A 375 -0.60 4.81 -0.99
N VAL A 376 -1.27 4.78 -2.12
CA VAL A 376 -2.73 4.76 -2.19
C VAL A 376 -3.16 3.70 -3.19
N THR A 377 -4.15 2.92 -2.83
CA THR A 377 -4.78 1.96 -3.73
C THR A 377 -6.21 2.39 -3.96
N ASN A 378 -6.55 2.56 -5.23
CA ASN A 378 -7.89 2.90 -5.67
C ASN A 378 -8.61 1.63 -6.11
N GLY A 379 -9.93 1.58 -6.00
CA GLY A 379 -10.72 0.42 -6.37
C GLY A 379 -12.05 0.43 -5.63
N ILE A 380 -12.59 -0.75 -5.35
CA ILE A 380 -13.85 -0.90 -4.59
C ILE A 380 -13.70 -0.30 -3.19
N MET A 381 -12.53 -0.43 -2.58
CA MET A 381 -12.17 0.21 -1.32
C MET A 381 -10.94 1.11 -1.52
N PRO A 382 -11.11 2.42 -1.45
CA PRO A 382 -9.96 3.35 -1.48
C PRO A 382 -9.19 3.27 -0.15
N LEU A 383 -7.91 2.87 -0.24
CA LEU A 383 -7.04 2.74 0.93
C LEU A 383 -5.81 3.64 0.82
N VAL A 384 -5.50 4.32 1.91
CA VAL A 384 -4.25 5.08 2.10
C VAL A 384 -3.33 4.27 3.00
N TRP A 385 -2.15 3.97 2.54
CA TRP A 385 -1.15 3.15 3.21
C TRP A 385 0.02 4.00 3.68
N ILE A 386 0.50 3.74 4.87
CA ILE A 386 1.73 4.33 5.39
C ILE A 386 2.60 3.26 6.03
N ARG A 387 3.90 3.34 5.78
CA ARG A 387 4.92 2.52 6.44
C ARG A 387 5.86 3.42 7.23
N THR A 388 6.06 3.10 8.49
CA THR A 388 6.93 3.85 9.39
C THR A 388 8.37 3.30 9.39
N GLU A 389 9.29 4.03 9.98
CA GLU A 389 10.70 3.65 10.12
C GLU A 389 10.89 2.32 10.88
N ASN A 390 10.05 2.04 11.86
CA ASN A 390 10.03 0.76 12.58
C ASN A 390 9.20 -0.33 11.88
N TYR A 391 8.92 -0.15 10.59
CA TYR A 391 8.20 -1.09 9.73
C TYR A 391 6.74 -1.34 10.13
N GLU A 392 6.14 -0.47 10.94
CA GLU A 392 4.71 -0.55 11.19
C GLU A 392 3.96 -0.15 9.92
N LEU A 393 3.05 -1.02 9.47
CA LEU A 393 2.21 -0.80 8.30
C LEU A 393 0.79 -0.51 8.75
N LEU A 394 0.32 0.69 8.44
CA LEU A 394 -1.04 1.14 8.73
C LEU A 394 -1.77 1.43 7.43
N TYR A 395 -3.07 1.20 7.39
CA TYR A 395 -3.92 1.61 6.29
C TYR A 395 -5.19 2.27 6.78
N CYS A 396 -5.70 3.18 5.97
CA CYS A 396 -6.90 3.94 6.21
C CYS A 396 -7.89 3.70 5.08
N TYR A 397 -9.07 3.18 5.38
CA TYR A 397 -10.19 3.27 4.47
C TYR A 397 -10.64 4.73 4.43
N PHE A 398 -10.59 5.32 3.24
CA PHE A 398 -10.83 6.75 3.05
C PHE A 398 -11.95 6.97 2.03
N GLU A 399 -13.10 7.46 2.48
CA GLU A 399 -14.22 7.75 1.61
C GLU A 399 -14.68 9.19 1.76
N GLN A 400 -14.50 9.99 0.70
CA GLN A 400 -14.97 11.37 0.54
C GLN A 400 -14.62 12.33 1.70
N ALA A 401 -13.50 12.11 2.39
CA ALA A 401 -13.08 12.82 3.60
C ALA A 401 -14.09 12.76 4.78
N GLN A 402 -15.13 11.93 4.68
CA GLN A 402 -16.12 11.72 5.74
C GLN A 402 -15.82 10.48 6.58
N ILE A 403 -15.26 9.44 5.95
CA ILE A 403 -14.88 8.20 6.60
C ILE A 403 -13.36 8.06 6.53
N MET A 404 -12.73 7.86 7.69
CA MET A 404 -11.28 7.70 7.86
C MET A 404 -11.02 6.58 8.87
N ALA A 405 -11.22 5.34 8.42
CA ALA A 405 -11.10 4.17 9.28
C ALA A 405 -9.72 3.55 9.18
N TRP A 406 -8.90 3.76 10.20
CA TRP A 406 -7.56 3.22 10.30
C TRP A 406 -7.55 1.80 10.84
N SER A 407 -6.65 0.97 10.29
CA SER A 407 -6.33 -0.36 10.79
C SER A 407 -4.83 -0.60 10.65
N ARG A 408 -4.33 -1.55 11.41
CA ARG A 408 -2.96 -2.05 11.35
C ARG A 408 -2.91 -3.27 10.45
N PHE A 409 -1.92 -3.35 9.57
CA PHE A 409 -1.64 -4.53 8.77
C PHE A 409 -0.50 -5.31 9.44
N THR A 410 -0.79 -6.50 9.90
CA THR A 410 0.17 -7.35 10.60
C THR A 410 0.39 -8.67 9.87
N PHE A 411 1.62 -9.16 9.95
CA PHE A 411 2.03 -10.46 9.46
C PHE A 411 2.24 -11.42 10.61
N GLU A 412 2.50 -12.69 10.32
CA GLU A 412 2.88 -13.67 11.35
C GLU A 412 4.28 -13.38 11.91
N SER A 413 4.48 -13.62 13.19
CA SER A 413 5.75 -13.49 13.92
C SER A 413 6.37 -12.09 13.82
N SER A 414 7.67 -11.96 13.76
CA SER A 414 8.40 -10.71 13.56
C SER A 414 8.56 -10.31 12.08
N SER A 415 7.67 -10.79 11.21
CA SER A 415 7.65 -10.47 9.78
C SER A 415 7.12 -9.05 9.54
N TYR A 416 7.65 -8.35 8.55
CA TYR A 416 7.28 -6.98 8.26
C TYR A 416 7.48 -6.62 6.78
N ALA A 417 6.72 -5.64 6.30
CA ALA A 417 6.94 -5.03 4.99
C ALA A 417 8.12 -4.04 5.06
N ALA A 418 9.19 -4.31 4.32
CA ALA A 418 10.37 -3.46 4.28
C ALA A 418 10.22 -2.30 3.28
N CYS A 419 9.45 -2.48 2.22
CA CYS A 419 9.01 -1.40 1.33
C CYS A 419 7.63 -1.71 0.75
N ILE A 420 6.92 -0.66 0.31
CA ILE A 420 5.58 -0.73 -0.27
C ILE A 420 5.49 0.12 -1.54
N ALA A 421 4.62 -0.30 -2.47
CA ALA A 421 4.29 0.48 -3.65
C ALA A 421 2.85 0.20 -4.11
N SER A 422 2.16 1.21 -4.58
CA SER A 422 0.83 1.06 -5.17
C SER A 422 0.96 0.67 -6.64
N ILE A 423 0.43 -0.47 -7.00
CA ILE A 423 0.33 -0.94 -8.39
C ILE A 423 -1.09 -0.67 -8.85
N GLN A 424 -1.23 0.30 -9.72
CA GLN A 424 -2.53 0.65 -10.31
C GLN A 424 -2.31 1.29 -11.68
N GLY A 425 -3.25 1.07 -12.56
CA GLY A 425 -3.17 1.49 -13.96
C GLY A 425 -3.10 0.28 -14.89
N GLY A 426 -2.78 0.48 -16.14
CA GLY A 426 -2.85 -0.55 -17.17
C GLY A 426 -4.29 -0.95 -17.52
N THR A 427 -4.43 -1.80 -18.51
CA THR A 427 -5.74 -2.37 -18.92
C THR A 427 -6.04 -3.70 -18.22
N ASP A 428 -5.08 -4.25 -17.49
CA ASP A 428 -5.22 -5.47 -16.69
C ASP A 428 -6.14 -5.29 -15.47
N GLY A 429 -6.50 -4.04 -15.14
CA GLY A 429 -7.37 -3.69 -14.03
C GLY A 429 -6.79 -4.06 -12.67
N ILE A 430 -5.47 -4.14 -12.55
CA ILE A 430 -4.79 -4.38 -11.27
C ILE A 430 -4.91 -3.14 -10.40
N CYS A 431 -5.32 -3.34 -9.15
CA CYS A 431 -5.27 -2.37 -8.09
C CYS A 431 -4.80 -3.09 -6.83
N SER A 432 -3.51 -3.03 -6.57
CA SER A 432 -2.86 -3.82 -5.52
C SER A 432 -1.81 -2.99 -4.80
N LEU A 433 -1.52 -3.36 -3.57
CA LEU A 433 -0.31 -2.93 -2.88
C LEU A 433 0.77 -4.01 -3.05
N ALA A 434 1.86 -3.69 -3.73
CA ALA A 434 3.05 -4.52 -3.76
C ALA A 434 3.89 -4.24 -2.51
N MET A 435 4.41 -5.29 -1.89
CA MET A 435 5.18 -5.22 -0.65
C MET A 435 6.37 -6.16 -0.74
N TYR A 436 7.55 -5.71 -0.30
CA TYR A 436 8.65 -6.62 -0.02
C TYR A 436 8.60 -7.02 1.44
N VAL A 437 8.27 -8.28 1.70
CA VAL A 437 8.07 -8.80 3.04
C VAL A 437 9.30 -9.56 3.50
N ARG A 438 9.86 -9.11 4.61
CA ARG A 438 10.99 -9.77 5.28
C ARG A 438 10.47 -10.66 6.41
N ARG A 439 10.90 -11.92 6.39
CA ARG A 439 10.56 -12.91 7.41
C ARG A 439 11.86 -13.36 8.10
N PRO A 440 12.01 -13.11 9.42
CA PRO A 440 13.17 -13.56 10.16
C PRO A 440 13.36 -15.07 10.09
N GLY A 441 14.61 -15.53 9.94
CA GLY A 441 14.94 -16.94 9.82
C GLY A 441 14.69 -17.57 8.45
N ILE A 442 14.25 -16.78 7.46
CA ILE A 442 14.05 -17.23 6.07
C ILE A 442 15.13 -16.63 5.19
N MET A 443 15.77 -17.45 4.35
CA MET A 443 16.83 -16.99 3.43
C MET A 443 16.28 -16.16 2.28
N HIS A 444 15.06 -16.44 1.81
CA HIS A 444 14.46 -15.81 0.64
C HIS A 444 13.26 -14.95 1.08
N HIS A 445 13.41 -13.65 0.94
CA HIS A 445 12.34 -12.70 1.20
C HIS A 445 11.54 -12.44 -0.07
N ALA A 446 10.23 -12.25 0.07
CA ALA A 446 9.33 -12.21 -1.07
C ALA A 446 8.78 -10.82 -1.38
N VAL A 447 8.58 -10.54 -2.66
CA VAL A 447 7.62 -9.54 -3.12
C VAL A 447 6.25 -10.19 -3.14
N GLU A 448 5.32 -9.57 -2.46
CA GLU A 448 3.93 -10.01 -2.32
C GLU A 448 3.00 -8.89 -2.77
N SER A 449 1.82 -9.25 -3.23
CA SER A 449 0.75 -8.28 -3.53
C SER A 449 -0.47 -8.48 -2.63
N PHE A 450 -1.10 -7.38 -2.30
CA PHE A 450 -2.39 -7.36 -1.61
C PHE A 450 -3.40 -6.66 -2.52
N ASP A 451 -4.35 -7.41 -3.04
CA ASP A 451 -5.36 -6.90 -3.97
C ASP A 451 -6.50 -6.18 -3.22
N ILE A 452 -7.12 -5.23 -3.86
CA ILE A 452 -8.27 -4.52 -3.29
C ILE A 452 -9.55 -5.23 -3.69
N ILE A 453 -10.13 -5.94 -2.73
CA ILE A 453 -11.30 -6.81 -2.88
C ILE A 453 -12.39 -6.32 -1.95
N SER A 454 -13.64 -6.47 -2.37
CA SER A 454 -14.80 -6.13 -1.54
C SER A 454 -14.84 -6.97 -0.25
N PRO A 455 -15.15 -6.38 0.92
CA PRO A 455 -15.17 -7.11 2.19
C PRO A 455 -16.11 -8.31 2.23
N ASP A 456 -17.20 -8.29 1.45
CA ASP A 456 -18.16 -9.38 1.35
C ASP A 456 -17.67 -10.53 0.46
N GLU A 457 -16.65 -10.30 -0.37
CA GLU A 457 -16.03 -11.30 -1.24
C GLU A 457 -14.75 -11.91 -0.67
N VAL A 458 -14.18 -11.32 0.38
CA VAL A 458 -12.88 -11.73 0.98
C VAL A 458 -12.85 -13.23 1.32
N TRP A 459 -13.99 -13.82 1.68
CA TRP A 459 -14.09 -15.25 1.98
C TRP A 459 -13.77 -16.17 0.79
N MET A 460 -13.85 -15.66 -0.45
CA MET A 460 -13.54 -16.38 -1.69
C MET A 460 -12.03 -16.43 -1.99
N TYR A 461 -11.19 -15.77 -1.20
CA TYR A 461 -9.76 -15.65 -1.44
C TYR A 461 -8.95 -16.37 -0.34
N PRO A 462 -7.68 -16.77 -0.61
CA PRO A 462 -6.82 -17.39 0.39
C PRO A 462 -6.67 -16.52 1.63
N GLN A 463 -6.77 -17.16 2.81
CA GLN A 463 -6.68 -16.51 4.12
C GLN A 463 -5.29 -16.68 4.77
N VAL A 464 -4.25 -16.74 3.94
CA VAL A 464 -2.85 -16.88 4.34
C VAL A 464 -1.98 -15.91 3.54
N ASP A 465 -0.95 -15.36 4.17
CA ASP A 465 0.00 -14.45 3.52
C ASP A 465 1.02 -15.22 2.70
N SER A 466 1.57 -14.57 1.67
CA SER A 466 2.46 -15.22 0.69
C SER A 466 1.81 -16.45 0.06
N ALA A 467 0.52 -16.35 -0.23
CA ALA A 467 -0.28 -17.46 -0.69
C ALA A 467 0.25 -18.03 -2.01
N ARG A 468 0.49 -19.33 -2.01
CA ARG A 468 0.75 -20.12 -3.22
C ARG A 468 -0.32 -21.19 -3.32
N ILE A 469 -0.77 -21.44 -4.54
CA ILE A 469 -1.85 -22.38 -4.83
C ILE A 469 -1.25 -23.55 -5.59
N TYR A 470 -1.48 -24.76 -5.07
CA TYR A 470 -1.10 -26.02 -5.70
C TYR A 470 -2.35 -26.78 -6.07
N ILE A 471 -2.37 -27.33 -7.28
CA ILE A 471 -3.53 -28.09 -7.81
C ILE A 471 -3.10 -29.54 -7.97
N ASN A 472 -3.86 -30.47 -7.37
CA ASN A 472 -3.67 -31.90 -7.57
C ASN A 472 -4.47 -32.36 -8.81
N ASN A 473 -3.78 -32.66 -9.87
CA ASN A 473 -4.38 -33.19 -11.11
C ASN A 473 -4.58 -34.72 -11.07
N GLY A 474 -4.41 -35.33 -9.89
CA GLY A 474 -4.54 -36.79 -9.71
C GLY A 474 -3.29 -37.59 -10.12
N SER A 475 -2.22 -36.94 -10.54
CA SER A 475 -1.00 -37.60 -10.99
C SER A 475 0.05 -37.79 -9.89
N SER A 476 -0.02 -37.03 -8.80
CA SER A 476 0.87 -37.18 -7.65
C SER A 476 0.21 -36.72 -6.34
N ASP A 477 0.55 -37.37 -5.23
CA ASP A 477 0.09 -36.97 -3.89
C ASP A 477 0.94 -35.85 -3.27
N SER A 478 1.94 -35.33 -3.98
CA SER A 478 2.84 -34.30 -3.45
C SER A 478 3.27 -33.31 -4.52
N ALA A 479 3.55 -32.09 -4.10
CA ALA A 479 4.17 -31.04 -4.92
C ALA A 479 5.49 -30.58 -4.30
N ASP A 480 6.48 -30.27 -5.14
CA ASP A 480 7.73 -29.66 -4.70
C ASP A 480 7.49 -28.19 -4.33
N ILE A 481 8.09 -27.74 -3.24
CA ILE A 481 7.98 -26.36 -2.75
C ILE A 481 9.34 -25.71 -2.89
N PRO A 482 9.61 -25.06 -4.03
CA PRO A 482 10.84 -24.30 -4.15
C PRO A 482 10.80 -23.07 -3.23
N ASN A 483 11.92 -22.79 -2.56
CA ASN A 483 12.17 -21.54 -1.83
C ASN A 483 11.34 -21.26 -0.57
N TYR A 484 10.78 -22.25 0.09
CA TYR A 484 10.36 -22.11 1.50
C TYR A 484 11.48 -22.60 2.42
N ASP A 485 11.87 -21.77 3.38
CA ASP A 485 12.76 -22.24 4.45
C ASP A 485 11.95 -23.08 5.45
N LEU A 486 12.30 -24.35 5.53
CA LEU A 486 11.65 -25.33 6.38
C LEU A 486 12.25 -25.35 7.80
N SER A 487 12.84 -24.26 8.27
CA SER A 487 13.37 -24.21 9.64
C SER A 487 12.26 -24.53 10.66
N PRO A 488 12.56 -25.27 11.76
CA PRO A 488 11.55 -25.74 12.70
C PRO A 488 10.68 -24.62 13.30
N ASP A 489 11.23 -23.42 13.42
CA ASP A 489 10.57 -22.29 14.09
C ASP A 489 9.76 -21.38 13.15
N ASN A 490 9.98 -21.50 11.83
CA ASN A 490 9.36 -20.63 10.81
C ASN A 490 8.70 -21.42 9.67
N LYS A 491 8.27 -22.64 9.95
CA LYS A 491 7.54 -23.43 8.95
C LYS A 491 6.32 -22.67 8.47
N PRO A 492 6.14 -22.50 7.13
CA PRO A 492 4.87 -22.04 6.62
C PRO A 492 3.81 -23.01 7.19
N ARG A 493 2.86 -22.47 7.93
CA ARG A 493 1.76 -23.28 8.44
C ARG A 493 0.90 -23.63 7.25
N SER A 494 1.22 -24.75 6.59
CA SER A 494 0.41 -25.27 5.51
C SER A 494 -0.99 -25.52 6.03
N ARG A 495 -1.98 -24.98 5.35
CA ARG A 495 -3.36 -25.30 5.59
C ARG A 495 -3.93 -25.91 4.33
N HIS A 496 -4.27 -27.17 4.41
CA HIS A 496 -4.97 -27.85 3.35
C HIS A 496 -6.39 -27.29 3.29
N ILE A 497 -6.74 -26.68 2.17
CA ILE A 497 -8.12 -26.43 1.84
C ILE A 497 -8.43 -27.39 0.71
N SER A 498 -9.02 -28.54 1.03
CA SER A 498 -9.51 -29.42 0.00
C SER A 498 -10.93 -29.02 -0.36
N GLN A 499 -11.15 -28.75 -1.62
CA GLN A 499 -12.48 -28.63 -2.18
C GLN A 499 -12.76 -29.90 -2.98
N ASN A 500 -13.58 -30.78 -2.47
CA ASN A 500 -14.19 -31.82 -3.26
C ASN A 500 -15.33 -31.19 -4.05
N VAL A 501 -15.06 -30.78 -5.29
CA VAL A 501 -16.10 -30.31 -6.22
C VAL A 501 -16.76 -31.52 -6.84
N THR A 502 -17.73 -32.10 -6.17
CA THR A 502 -18.72 -32.92 -6.81
C THR A 502 -19.96 -32.05 -7.10
N GLY A 503 -19.96 -31.35 -8.22
CA GLY A 503 -21.16 -31.10 -8.98
C GLY A 503 -22.01 -29.89 -8.68
N ALA A 504 -21.62 -28.87 -7.85
CA ALA A 504 -22.39 -27.63 -7.78
C ALA A 504 -21.49 -26.44 -7.35
N PRO A 505 -21.56 -25.28 -8.02
CA PRO A 505 -20.76 -24.10 -7.70
C PRO A 505 -21.17 -23.38 -6.39
N ASP A 506 -22.26 -23.78 -5.75
CA ASP A 506 -22.84 -23.03 -4.62
C ASP A 506 -22.41 -23.51 -3.23
N HIS A 507 -21.63 -24.57 -3.13
CA HIS A 507 -21.17 -25.10 -1.85
C HIS A 507 -19.65 -25.26 -1.83
N LEU A 508 -18.96 -24.21 -1.38
CA LEU A 508 -17.54 -24.27 -1.03
C LEU A 508 -17.41 -25.04 0.29
N SER A 509 -16.99 -26.28 0.23
CA SER A 509 -16.67 -27.05 1.41
C SER A 509 -15.17 -26.94 1.71
N PHE A 510 -14.82 -26.37 2.87
CA PHE A 510 -13.45 -26.29 3.33
C PHE A 510 -13.13 -27.49 4.21
N GLN A 511 -12.17 -28.31 3.80
CA GLN A 511 -11.59 -29.29 4.69
C GLN A 511 -10.21 -28.77 5.10
N LEU A 512 -10.08 -28.42 6.37
CA LEU A 512 -8.82 -27.99 6.96
C LEU A 512 -8.18 -29.16 7.64
N SER A 513 -7.07 -29.63 7.12
CA SER A 513 -6.18 -30.49 7.86
C SER A 513 -4.91 -29.70 8.19
N VAL A 514 -4.66 -29.50 9.47
CA VAL A 514 -3.34 -29.08 9.95
C VAL A 514 -2.53 -30.37 10.07
N THR A 515 -1.90 -30.76 9.00
CA THR A 515 -0.96 -31.90 9.08
C THR A 515 0.44 -31.34 8.94
N ASP A 516 1.35 -31.78 9.80
CA ASP A 516 2.80 -31.62 9.67
C ASP A 516 3.32 -32.43 8.46
N THR A 517 2.77 -32.14 7.28
CA THR A 517 3.02 -32.91 6.07
C THR A 517 4.15 -32.35 5.22
N MET A 518 4.94 -31.42 5.77
CA MET A 518 6.12 -30.93 5.08
C MET A 518 7.32 -31.80 5.42
N GLN A 519 7.71 -32.67 4.53
CA GLN A 519 8.95 -33.41 4.57
C GLN A 519 9.82 -33.06 3.36
N SER A 520 11.04 -32.62 3.60
CA SER A 520 12.08 -32.50 2.58
C SER A 520 11.65 -31.68 1.32
N ASN A 521 11.22 -30.42 1.50
CA ASN A 521 10.78 -29.55 0.40
C ASN A 521 9.57 -30.06 -0.41
N LYS A 522 8.78 -30.97 0.15
CA LYS A 522 7.55 -31.46 -0.46
C LYS A 522 6.35 -31.20 0.44
N VAL A 523 5.24 -30.82 -0.18
CA VAL A 523 3.94 -30.80 0.47
C VAL A 523 3.07 -31.91 -0.09
N TYR A 524 2.36 -32.60 0.80
CA TYR A 524 1.48 -33.71 0.44
C TYR A 524 0.02 -33.25 0.45
N PHE A 525 -0.72 -33.58 -0.61
CA PHE A 525 -2.11 -33.16 -0.75
C PHE A 525 -3.08 -33.87 0.18
N GLY A 526 -2.73 -35.07 0.67
CA GLY A 526 -3.59 -35.84 1.59
C GLY A 526 -5.01 -36.08 1.05
N GLY A 527 -5.15 -36.26 -0.25
CA GLY A 527 -6.44 -36.42 -0.94
C GLY A 527 -7.14 -35.08 -1.27
N ALA A 528 -6.50 -33.94 -1.04
CA ALA A 528 -7.02 -32.63 -1.41
C ALA A 528 -6.83 -32.35 -2.91
N ASN A 529 -7.78 -31.64 -3.52
CA ASN A 529 -7.66 -31.19 -4.91
C ASN A 529 -6.88 -29.87 -5.02
N TYR A 530 -6.99 -29.01 -4.01
CA TYR A 530 -6.31 -27.73 -3.95
C TYR A 530 -5.62 -27.59 -2.60
N LEU A 531 -4.43 -27.01 -2.63
CA LEU A 531 -3.67 -26.70 -1.44
C LEU A 531 -3.23 -25.25 -1.50
N PHE A 532 -3.60 -24.48 -0.47
CA PHE A 532 -3.09 -23.14 -0.23
C PHE A 532 -1.98 -23.22 0.81
N LEU A 533 -0.79 -22.81 0.41
CA LEU A 533 0.37 -22.74 1.28
C LEU A 533 0.69 -21.29 1.55
N GLY A 534 0.96 -20.94 2.80
CA GLY A 534 1.32 -19.58 3.19
C GLY A 534 1.47 -19.42 4.68
N TYR A 535 1.67 -18.19 5.11
CA TYR A 535 1.86 -17.82 6.52
C TYR A 535 0.53 -17.37 7.13
N GLY A 536 0.27 -17.77 8.37
CA GLY A 536 -0.94 -17.39 9.08
C GLY A 536 -0.89 -15.93 9.56
N TYR A 537 -2.05 -15.30 9.70
CA TYR A 537 -2.26 -14.03 10.39
C TYR A 537 -3.66 -14.02 10.99
N ASN A 538 -3.89 -13.15 11.96
CA ASN A 538 -5.18 -13.05 12.64
C ASN A 538 -5.83 -11.69 12.42
N LEU A 539 -7.17 -11.67 12.48
CA LEU A 539 -7.93 -10.46 12.79
C LEU A 539 -7.92 -10.24 14.29
N ALA A 540 -7.71 -9.03 14.75
CA ALA A 540 -8.00 -8.63 16.12
C ALA A 540 -8.74 -7.30 16.12
N ILE A 541 -9.89 -7.27 16.76
CA ILE A 541 -10.67 -6.04 17.00
C ILE A 541 -11.05 -5.95 18.46
N CYS A 542 -10.95 -4.74 19.03
CA CYS A 542 -11.42 -4.47 20.38
C CYS A 542 -12.30 -3.23 20.38
N THR A 543 -13.47 -3.34 20.99
CA THR A 543 -14.40 -2.21 21.10
C THR A 543 -13.84 -1.14 22.03
N LEU A 544 -14.41 0.06 21.97
CA LEU A 544 -14.28 1.05 23.04
C LEU A 544 -15.23 0.74 24.19
N ARG A 545 -15.03 1.41 25.33
CA ARG A 545 -15.99 1.37 26.45
C ARG A 545 -17.33 1.91 25.99
N GLN A 546 -18.38 1.18 26.27
CA GLN A 546 -19.71 1.53 25.81
C GLN A 546 -20.41 2.45 26.81
N GLU A 547 -21.14 3.43 26.28
CA GLU A 547 -22.05 4.26 27.09
C GLU A 547 -23.44 3.63 27.06
N LEU A 548 -23.99 3.39 28.25
CA LEU A 548 -25.34 2.87 28.35
C LEU A 548 -26.35 4.04 28.37
N PRO A 549 -27.54 3.89 27.79
CA PRO A 549 -28.57 4.91 27.83
C PRO A 549 -29.17 4.98 29.26
N ALA A 550 -28.52 5.76 30.12
CA ALA A 550 -28.90 5.98 31.50
C ALA A 550 -28.93 7.49 31.79
N ASN A 551 -29.51 7.89 32.93
CA ASN A 551 -29.46 9.28 33.39
C ASN A 551 -28.04 9.60 33.89
N GLY A 552 -27.27 10.26 33.05
CA GLY A 552 -25.85 10.55 33.26
C GLY A 552 -24.90 9.59 32.53
N THR A 553 -23.61 9.67 32.84
CA THR A 553 -22.60 8.78 32.21
C THR A 553 -22.52 7.44 32.95
N SER A 554 -22.43 6.35 32.18
CA SER A 554 -22.21 5.00 32.70
C SER A 554 -20.74 4.58 32.68
N GLN A 555 -19.81 5.45 32.26
CA GLN A 555 -18.41 5.12 32.00
C GLN A 555 -17.63 4.60 33.21
N SER A 556 -17.89 5.13 34.40
CA SER A 556 -17.22 4.73 35.66
C SER A 556 -17.95 3.62 36.41
N ASN A 557 -19.13 3.22 35.97
CA ASN A 557 -19.97 2.29 36.70
C ASN A 557 -19.61 0.85 36.34
N LEU A 558 -19.80 -0.05 37.31
CA LEU A 558 -19.61 -1.47 37.13
C LEU A 558 -20.68 -2.06 36.22
N LYS A 559 -20.27 -2.70 35.16
CA LYS A 559 -21.10 -3.36 34.16
C LYS A 559 -20.76 -4.84 34.09
N ALA A 560 -21.76 -5.69 33.95
CA ALA A 560 -21.56 -7.10 33.70
C ALA A 560 -22.10 -7.45 32.31
N ILE A 561 -21.30 -8.06 31.49
CA ILE A 561 -21.73 -8.60 30.19
C ILE A 561 -22.39 -9.95 30.42
N LYS A 562 -23.61 -10.09 29.99
CA LYS A 562 -24.40 -11.33 30.10
C LYS A 562 -24.22 -12.20 28.85
N THR A 563 -24.42 -11.60 27.71
CA THR A 563 -24.30 -12.28 26.42
C THR A 563 -23.78 -11.32 25.39
N ILE A 564 -23.03 -11.88 24.44
CA ILE A 564 -22.63 -11.19 23.21
C ILE A 564 -23.22 -11.96 22.03
N SER A 565 -23.89 -11.26 21.13
CA SER A 565 -24.38 -11.82 19.88
C SER A 565 -23.61 -11.19 18.72
N LEU A 566 -23.05 -12.02 17.90
CA LEU A 566 -22.33 -11.61 16.68
C LEU A 566 -23.19 -11.98 15.49
N ARG A 567 -23.47 -11.02 14.63
CA ARG A 567 -24.04 -11.27 13.31
C ARG A 567 -22.89 -11.50 12.35
N LEU A 568 -22.76 -12.73 11.91
CA LEU A 568 -21.66 -13.22 11.09
C LEU A 568 -22.15 -13.48 9.64
N TYR A 569 -21.22 -13.33 8.70
CA TYR A 569 -21.44 -13.65 7.29
C TYR A 569 -20.25 -14.42 6.75
N ASN A 570 -20.50 -15.62 6.20
CA ASN A 570 -19.47 -16.50 5.65
C ASN A 570 -18.24 -16.62 6.56
N ALA A 571 -18.46 -16.83 7.84
CA ALA A 571 -17.44 -16.85 8.88
C ALA A 571 -17.15 -18.26 9.35
N TYR A 572 -15.91 -18.45 9.85
CA TYR A 572 -15.50 -19.69 10.51
C TYR A 572 -14.56 -19.39 11.69
N GLY A 573 -14.65 -20.22 12.74
CA GLY A 573 -13.80 -20.07 13.93
C GLY A 573 -14.11 -18.80 14.71
N GLY A 574 -13.05 -18.15 15.20
CA GLY A 574 -13.11 -16.93 16.00
C GLY A 574 -13.19 -17.18 17.50
N LYS A 575 -12.56 -16.30 18.25
CA LYS A 575 -12.51 -16.33 19.72
C LYS A 575 -12.89 -14.96 20.27
N ILE A 576 -13.47 -14.92 21.44
CA ILE A 576 -13.94 -13.70 22.09
C ILE A 576 -13.52 -13.66 23.56
N SER A 577 -13.16 -12.46 24.02
CA SER A 577 -12.83 -12.17 25.42
C SER A 577 -13.38 -10.81 25.85
N THR A 578 -13.55 -10.62 27.14
CA THR A 578 -13.94 -9.34 27.74
C THR A 578 -12.80 -8.63 28.47
N ARG A 579 -11.60 -9.16 28.43
CA ARG A 579 -10.42 -8.59 29.10
C ARG A 579 -9.55 -7.84 28.11
N SER A 580 -9.74 -6.54 28.03
CA SER A 580 -8.99 -5.68 27.11
C SER A 580 -7.98 -4.77 27.79
N ALA A 581 -8.18 -4.37 29.05
CA ALA A 581 -7.28 -3.43 29.74
C ALA A 581 -5.84 -3.98 29.90
N ASP A 582 -5.71 -5.28 30.15
CA ASP A 582 -4.40 -5.91 30.26
C ASP A 582 -3.72 -6.08 28.89
N VAL A 583 -4.51 -6.29 27.85
CA VAL A 583 -4.02 -6.35 26.47
C VAL A 583 -3.45 -4.99 26.06
N ASP A 584 -4.18 -3.89 26.29
CA ASP A 584 -3.69 -2.56 25.97
C ASP A 584 -2.39 -2.22 26.72
N LYS A 585 -2.31 -2.50 28.00
CA LYS A 585 -1.10 -2.25 28.79
C LYS A 585 0.10 -3.02 28.26
N ARG A 586 -0.10 -4.26 27.84
CA ARG A 586 0.95 -5.12 27.29
C ARG A 586 1.35 -4.68 25.88
N LEU A 587 0.39 -4.33 25.01
CA LEU A 587 0.65 -3.79 23.67
C LEU A 587 1.45 -2.49 23.70
N PHE A 588 1.24 -1.64 24.73
CA PHE A 588 1.98 -0.39 24.89
C PHE A 588 3.34 -0.57 25.61
N SER A 589 3.51 -1.60 26.42
CA SER A 589 4.71 -1.80 27.24
C SER A 589 5.77 -2.70 26.61
N ALA A 590 5.39 -3.54 25.65
CA ALA A 590 6.29 -4.47 24.99
C ALA A 590 6.50 -4.10 23.53
N TYR A 591 7.71 -4.24 23.05
CA TYR A 591 8.06 -4.18 21.62
C TYR A 591 7.53 -5.39 20.84
N SER A 592 6.79 -6.30 21.48
CA SER A 592 6.13 -7.41 20.84
C SER A 592 4.82 -6.94 20.23
N ASP A 593 4.69 -7.15 18.95
CA ASP A 593 3.71 -6.49 18.07
C ASP A 593 2.40 -7.24 17.93
N LYS A 594 2.14 -8.31 18.75
CA LYS A 594 1.01 -9.18 18.50
C LYS A 594 0.08 -9.30 19.71
N VAL A 595 -1.21 -9.14 19.43
CA VAL A 595 -2.29 -9.40 20.39
C VAL A 595 -2.22 -10.85 20.94
N GLU A 596 -1.82 -11.81 20.10
CA GLU A 596 -1.75 -13.23 20.46
C GLU A 596 -0.73 -13.53 21.56
N ASP A 597 0.40 -12.82 21.61
CA ASP A 597 1.44 -13.03 22.61
C ASP A 597 1.00 -12.59 24.02
N PHE A 598 -0.12 -11.88 24.11
CA PHE A 598 -0.59 -11.27 25.33
C PHE A 598 -1.89 -11.86 25.89
N ILE A 599 -2.57 -12.69 25.10
CA ILE A 599 -3.84 -13.31 25.51
C ILE A 599 -3.55 -14.76 25.81
N ARG A 600 -3.83 -15.15 27.06
CA ARG A 600 -3.81 -16.56 27.41
C ARG A 600 -4.94 -17.27 26.68
N GLU A 601 -4.65 -18.41 26.08
CA GLU A 601 -5.67 -19.20 25.36
C GLU A 601 -6.85 -19.60 26.23
N ASP A 602 -6.63 -19.80 27.54
CA ASP A 602 -7.65 -20.14 28.52
C ASP A 602 -8.64 -18.98 28.82
N GLU A 603 -8.31 -17.74 28.47
CA GLU A 603 -9.16 -16.58 28.64
C GLU A 603 -10.08 -16.31 27.43
N LEU A 604 -9.83 -16.97 26.29
CA LEU A 604 -10.59 -16.82 25.05
C LEU A 604 -11.68 -17.89 24.95
N LYS A 605 -12.93 -17.47 24.69
CA LYS A 605 -14.03 -18.39 24.38
C LYS A 605 -14.22 -18.51 22.88
N GLU A 606 -14.36 -19.73 22.39
CA GLU A 606 -14.65 -19.97 21.00
C GLU A 606 -16.06 -19.48 20.61
N ILE A 607 -16.14 -18.79 19.46
CA ILE A 607 -17.40 -18.31 18.89
C ILE A 607 -18.07 -19.42 18.07
N LEU A 608 -17.31 -20.02 17.17
CA LEU A 608 -17.72 -21.14 16.35
C LEU A 608 -16.79 -22.30 16.67
N TYR A 609 -17.36 -23.42 17.16
CA TYR A 609 -16.57 -24.59 17.54
C TYR A 609 -15.84 -25.14 16.30
N GLN A 610 -14.53 -25.20 16.40
CA GLN A 610 -13.72 -26.02 15.50
C GLN A 610 -13.82 -27.45 16.01
N GLN A 611 -14.58 -28.30 15.34
CA GLN A 611 -14.52 -29.73 15.67
C GLN A 611 -13.19 -30.31 15.16
N TYR A 612 -12.17 -30.22 16.02
CA TYR A 612 -10.95 -30.99 15.84
C TYR A 612 -11.23 -32.47 16.18
N ASN A 613 -11.88 -33.16 15.27
CA ASN A 613 -11.90 -34.62 15.35
C ASN A 613 -10.93 -35.13 14.30
N VAL A 614 -9.72 -35.44 14.74
CA VAL A 614 -8.60 -36.01 13.96
C VAL A 614 -8.97 -37.33 13.24
N GLN A 615 -10.13 -37.91 13.52
CA GLN A 615 -10.57 -39.17 12.94
C GLN A 615 -11.80 -39.13 12.03
N GLN A 616 -12.42 -37.97 11.81
CA GLN A 616 -13.53 -37.86 10.89
C GLN A 616 -13.20 -36.94 9.67
N TYR A 617 -12.55 -37.53 8.71
CA TYR A 617 -12.20 -36.93 7.41
C TYR A 617 -13.39 -36.67 6.48
N ALA A 618 -14.64 -36.64 6.95
CA ALA A 618 -15.76 -36.87 6.08
C ALA A 618 -16.86 -35.82 6.03
N LYS A 619 -16.73 -34.63 6.68
CA LYS A 619 -17.73 -33.57 6.50
C LYS A 619 -17.06 -32.26 6.15
N PRO A 620 -17.45 -31.67 4.99
CA PRO A 620 -17.05 -30.32 4.65
C PRO A 620 -17.58 -29.34 5.70
N HIS A 621 -16.71 -28.42 6.15
CA HIS A 621 -17.12 -27.35 7.07
C HIS A 621 -17.79 -26.25 6.26
N GLU A 622 -19.08 -26.06 6.48
CA GLU A 622 -19.82 -24.95 5.88
C GLU A 622 -19.49 -23.65 6.60
N LEU A 623 -19.34 -22.56 5.84
CA LEU A 623 -19.22 -21.21 6.40
C LEU A 623 -20.53 -20.83 7.08
N TYR A 624 -20.42 -20.20 8.24
CA TYR A 624 -21.59 -19.81 9.02
C TYR A 624 -22.07 -18.39 8.63
N THR A 625 -23.36 -18.27 8.36
CA THR A 625 -24.05 -16.99 8.23
C THR A 625 -25.24 -16.95 9.17
N GLY A 626 -25.33 -15.92 10.01
CA GLY A 626 -26.40 -15.73 10.97
C GLY A 626 -25.97 -15.15 12.30
N ASP A 627 -26.88 -15.11 13.26
CA ASP A 627 -26.62 -14.57 14.61
C ASP A 627 -26.07 -15.69 15.52
N LYS A 628 -24.89 -15.50 16.06
CA LYS A 628 -24.26 -16.40 17.04
C LYS A 628 -24.24 -15.76 18.41
N VAL A 629 -24.90 -16.37 19.36
CA VAL A 629 -24.94 -15.93 20.75
C VAL A 629 -23.88 -16.66 21.56
N THR A 630 -22.97 -15.92 22.17
CA THR A 630 -21.96 -16.46 23.08
C THR A 630 -22.27 -15.98 24.51
N PRO A 631 -22.58 -16.88 25.45
CA PRO A 631 -22.75 -16.50 26.83
C PRO A 631 -21.40 -16.15 27.45
N LEU A 632 -21.23 -14.90 27.82
CA LEU A 632 -20.05 -14.40 28.53
C LEU A 632 -20.52 -13.85 29.85
N ILE A 633 -20.63 -14.70 30.87
CA ILE A 633 -20.96 -14.25 32.21
C ILE A 633 -19.68 -13.68 32.82
N THR A 634 -19.58 -12.35 32.84
CA THR A 634 -18.48 -11.67 33.52
C THR A 634 -18.88 -11.23 34.90
N ASN A 635 -17.92 -11.15 35.81
CA ASN A 635 -18.07 -10.36 37.02
C ASN A 635 -18.28 -8.90 36.62
N SER A 636 -18.95 -8.12 37.47
CA SER A 636 -19.11 -6.68 37.26
C SER A 636 -17.74 -6.01 37.21
N VAL A 637 -17.41 -5.41 36.08
CA VAL A 637 -16.13 -4.75 35.83
C VAL A 637 -16.37 -3.35 35.28
N ALA A 638 -15.45 -2.44 35.55
CA ALA A 638 -15.48 -1.10 34.98
C ALA A 638 -15.04 -1.10 33.50
N ASP A 639 -14.25 -2.10 33.10
CA ASP A 639 -13.80 -2.28 31.71
C ASP A 639 -14.69 -3.30 31.00
N ASP A 640 -15.55 -2.80 30.13
CA ASP A 640 -16.57 -3.55 29.41
C ASP A 640 -16.25 -3.74 27.93
N ARG A 641 -14.98 -3.53 27.54
CA ARG A 641 -14.53 -3.71 26.16
C ARG A 641 -14.57 -5.19 25.77
N VAL A 642 -14.86 -5.41 24.50
CA VAL A 642 -14.96 -6.75 23.91
C VAL A 642 -13.84 -6.92 22.89
N LEU A 643 -13.00 -7.92 23.10
CA LEU A 643 -11.95 -8.34 22.17
C LEU A 643 -12.42 -9.54 21.37
N ILE A 644 -12.31 -9.45 20.05
CA ILE A 644 -12.59 -10.53 19.12
C ILE A 644 -11.34 -10.81 18.30
N VAL A 645 -10.93 -12.07 18.27
CA VAL A 645 -9.78 -12.54 17.49
C VAL A 645 -10.25 -13.66 16.57
N SER A 646 -9.99 -13.53 15.26
CA SER A 646 -10.24 -14.63 14.35
C SER A 646 -9.06 -15.59 14.37
N SER A 647 -9.33 -16.87 14.15
CA SER A 647 -8.28 -17.84 13.88
C SER A 647 -7.68 -17.61 12.49
N TYR A 648 -6.38 -17.89 12.34
CA TYR A 648 -5.73 -17.76 11.03
C TYR A 648 -6.25 -18.82 10.06
N GLY A 649 -6.22 -18.49 8.76
CA GLY A 649 -6.60 -19.37 7.65
C GLY A 649 -8.10 -19.45 7.39
N TYR A 650 -8.92 -18.67 8.10
CA TYR A 650 -10.37 -18.67 7.94
C TYR A 650 -10.92 -17.27 7.67
N PRO A 651 -11.95 -17.15 6.82
CA PRO A 651 -12.67 -15.90 6.65
C PRO A 651 -13.49 -15.59 7.91
N PHE A 652 -13.60 -14.30 8.22
CA PHE A 652 -14.38 -13.86 9.38
C PHE A 652 -14.93 -12.45 9.13
N LEU A 653 -16.24 -12.33 8.95
CA LEU A 653 -16.92 -11.06 8.78
C LEU A 653 -18.00 -10.89 9.85
N ILE A 654 -17.95 -9.74 10.52
CA ILE A 654 -18.93 -9.31 11.54
C ILE A 654 -19.71 -8.14 10.98
N SER A 655 -21.02 -8.32 10.72
CA SER A 655 -21.87 -7.23 10.28
C SER A 655 -22.49 -6.45 11.45
N ALA A 656 -22.62 -7.08 12.62
CA ALA A 656 -23.05 -6.40 13.84
C ALA A 656 -22.57 -7.12 15.10
N LEU A 657 -22.26 -6.34 16.12
CA LEU A 657 -21.94 -6.77 17.47
C LEU A 657 -23.06 -6.27 18.40
N ILE A 658 -23.68 -7.18 19.14
CA ILE A 658 -24.78 -6.90 20.05
C ILE A 658 -24.37 -7.35 21.44
N ILE A 659 -24.28 -6.41 22.37
CA ILE A 659 -23.85 -6.68 23.76
C ILE A 659 -25.01 -6.46 24.70
N ASN A 660 -25.31 -7.46 25.50
CA ASN A 660 -26.33 -7.37 26.58
C ASN A 660 -25.64 -7.19 27.93
N TYR A 661 -25.93 -6.09 28.58
CA TYR A 661 -25.39 -5.71 29.88
C TYR A 661 -26.37 -5.91 30.98
N ILE A 662 -25.86 -6.28 32.15
CA ILE A 662 -26.53 -6.11 33.45
C ILE A 662 -25.84 -4.94 34.14
N TYR A 663 -26.61 -3.94 34.47
CA TYR A 663 -26.15 -2.72 35.10
C TYR A 663 -26.78 -2.57 36.48
N SER A 664 -25.98 -2.25 37.47
CA SER A 664 -26.42 -1.90 38.82
C SER A 664 -26.10 -0.44 39.06
N GLU A 665 -27.12 0.39 39.16
CA GLU A 665 -26.94 1.72 39.74
C GLU A 665 -26.51 1.52 41.19
N VAL A 666 -25.32 2.00 41.55
CA VAL A 666 -24.84 2.04 42.93
C VAL A 666 -25.35 3.31 43.60
#